data_282ddd246f28eeb531fa57bcbbc0bc2d
#
_entry.id   282ddd246f28eeb531fa57bcbbc0bc2d
#
_cell.length_a   1.000
_cell.length_b   1.000
_cell.length_c   1.000
_cell.angle_alpha   90.00
_cell.angle_beta   90.00
_cell.angle_gamma   90.00
#
_symmetry.space_group_name_H-M   'P 1'
#
loop_
_entity.id
_entity.type
_entity.pdbx_description
1 polymer ?
#
loop_
_entity_poly.entity_id
_entity_poly.type
_entity_poly.pdbx_seq_one_letter_code
_entity_poly.pdbx_strand_id
1 'polypeptide(L)'
;MNRLNRVILILNKVIRMAKVSRIFIIVSSIFLLPLLANAQVNAVTFGKNRVQYKKFKWQFYQTDNFNVYFNEGGQELAKYVAQAAEAELPQIETATEYSLQRRANIILYNNFADMQQSNVGLETTILSTGGVTWLINNKMLLYFDANHAHLKKQIRQGIADIITKNVLFGDDLGEVAGNQTLLDLPTWLTDGYVAYIGENWSSNLDDDYKSEILSGNYKNFSALAYKRPMLAGHAFWYYIEEKYKKENVTYFLYLARTYKNLNKACLQITKKKFKEVLADMMEYSEEKYYKDIARRKAYPKGNFIDGFDISPRLNYYRFNVNPNKKDNSYVVTQFKKGQVRVILNYDFENKTILKYGNRTLENEMNPNYPLMAWDPKGTRISVLYTTEGKLNLFVYDVVTGIKNPKIDLTSQFDQVQDIKYMQNSNTLLLSAVKNGHTDIYSLNLTNAKVAQITNDIYDDIDPTFIAFPNKTGIIFSSNRPGAATKGSDTSLPGNSRFNVFLVTDFGDKPELNQISQLTHLKYGNARYPMPYNTSHFTFISDENGIANRYAGFFTTTKAGLDTLVLINDEILRNPTEAEVDSVLRAYKKTDIDSIAVVSISEDTAYTFPLSNYPSNIAETRVAGTNNQVSEVTRQSDAKNLYKLKIDEVALNKRNISARPTLYAEKLMKESELTLINPALSLPSPALNTEPTKDSTAKKDDDLFQSEFSIDKNKTDSNAQQPIAPKINKDDYSIPAADNVLAKAKLFRYKPLKFAADFGSAAFNTGVLINRYQLYSGGSGPIMLNSESVLNGMIKLGTSDLLEDLKINGAFRIGTNLKDNEWYVNFQNLRRRIDWGISYYRNVQGLSLTDQFQSVFYPAKSFTNLYQANIAYPFDNNRSVRFSTGIRADKIVMKAVDGFSIDYPDDLKLYSVSKLEYVYDNSLNPAMNIWNGLRYKAFAEINRQVNKNNFIDKPIGFNVG
;
A
#
# COMPACT_ATOMS: atom_id res chain seq x y z
N MET A 1 64.66 16.43 -40.22
CA MET A 1 63.59 16.35 -39.17
C MET A 1 62.18 16.54 -39.70
N ASN A 2 61.89 17.40 -40.63
CA ASN A 2 60.51 17.70 -41.10
C ASN A 2 59.84 16.57 -41.95
N ARG A 3 60.59 15.68 -42.61
CA ARG A 3 60.02 14.60 -43.40
C ARG A 3 59.58 13.41 -42.50
N LEU A 4 60.30 13.14 -41.43
CA LEU A 4 60.01 12.01 -40.49
C LEU A 4 58.70 12.31 -39.66
N ASN A 5 58.54 13.54 -39.22
CA ASN A 5 57.32 13.96 -38.50
C ASN A 5 56.05 13.94 -39.38
N ARG A 6 56.16 14.23 -40.68
CA ARG A 6 55.05 14.06 -41.63
C ARG A 6 54.63 12.62 -41.84
N VAL A 7 55.62 11.72 -41.92
CA VAL A 7 55.34 10.29 -42.07
C VAL A 7 54.70 9.71 -40.81
N ILE A 8 55.17 10.11 -39.63
CA ILE A 8 54.56 9.69 -38.33
C ILE A 8 53.15 10.23 -38.20
N LEU A 9 52.85 11.47 -38.62
CA LEU A 9 51.51 12.06 -38.60
C LEU A 9 50.54 11.35 -39.55
N ILE A 10 51.02 10.96 -40.73
CA ILE A 10 50.23 10.18 -41.72
C ILE A 10 49.96 8.77 -41.19
N LEU A 11 50.98 8.12 -40.61
CA LEU A 11 50.83 6.79 -40.01
C LEU A 11 49.83 6.76 -38.84
N ASN A 12 49.89 7.79 -37.98
CA ASN A 12 48.93 7.95 -36.88
C ASN A 12 47.48 8.24 -37.37
N LYS A 13 47.36 8.97 -38.47
CA LYS A 13 46.04 9.20 -39.12
C LYS A 13 45.49 7.91 -39.73
N VAL A 14 46.32 7.11 -40.40
CA VAL A 14 45.93 5.83 -40.97
C VAL A 14 45.55 4.81 -39.86
N ILE A 15 46.31 4.75 -38.78
CA ILE A 15 46.01 3.91 -37.63
C ILE A 15 44.69 4.35 -36.95
N ARG A 16 44.45 5.66 -36.80
CA ARG A 16 43.15 6.17 -36.29
C ARG A 16 42.00 5.85 -37.23
N MET A 17 42.15 6.02 -38.52
CA MET A 17 41.14 5.67 -39.53
C MET A 17 40.87 4.15 -39.54
N ALA A 18 41.88 3.32 -39.40
CA ALA A 18 41.71 1.86 -39.30
C ALA A 18 41.01 1.44 -37.99
N LYS A 19 41.27 2.12 -36.87
CA LYS A 19 40.55 1.87 -35.60
C LYS A 19 39.06 2.33 -35.70
N VAL A 20 38.80 3.52 -36.30
CA VAL A 20 37.43 4.00 -36.51
C VAL A 20 36.68 3.11 -37.50
N SER A 21 37.31 2.66 -38.58
CA SER A 21 36.70 1.70 -39.53
C SER A 21 36.39 0.35 -38.86
N ARG A 22 37.28 -0.16 -37.98
CA ARG A 22 36.97 -1.39 -37.22
C ARG A 22 35.82 -1.23 -36.26
N ILE A 23 35.75 -0.09 -35.54
CA ILE A 23 34.61 0.22 -34.67
C ILE A 23 33.34 0.37 -35.49
N PHE A 24 33.40 1.02 -36.65
CA PHE A 24 32.25 1.18 -37.54
C PHE A 24 31.79 -0.17 -38.14
N ILE A 25 32.69 -1.08 -38.47
CA ILE A 25 32.37 -2.42 -38.95
C ILE A 25 31.74 -3.25 -37.80
N ILE A 26 32.26 -3.14 -36.57
CA ILE A 26 31.71 -3.82 -35.40
C ILE A 26 30.31 -3.28 -35.07
N VAL A 27 30.12 -1.97 -35.06
CA VAL A 27 28.83 -1.34 -34.83
C VAL A 27 27.83 -1.65 -35.96
N SER A 28 28.30 -1.62 -37.23
CA SER A 28 27.48 -2.00 -38.39
C SER A 28 27.12 -3.49 -38.38
N SER A 29 28.05 -4.37 -37.94
CA SER A 29 27.76 -5.81 -37.75
C SER A 29 26.73 -6.04 -36.64
N ILE A 30 26.78 -5.28 -35.56
CA ILE A 30 25.79 -5.34 -34.48
C ILE A 30 24.42 -4.87 -34.97
N PHE A 31 24.36 -3.89 -35.87
CA PHE A 31 23.09 -3.44 -36.49
C PHE A 31 22.60 -4.37 -37.62
N LEU A 32 23.48 -5.13 -38.29
CA LEU A 32 23.11 -6.10 -39.31
C LEU A 32 22.75 -7.48 -38.76
N LEU A 33 23.25 -7.84 -37.57
CA LEU A 33 22.88 -9.09 -36.90
C LEU A 33 21.36 -9.29 -36.69
N PRO A 34 20.57 -8.26 -36.34
CA PRO A 34 19.11 -8.43 -36.25
C PRO A 34 18.41 -8.71 -37.58
N LEU A 35 18.99 -8.33 -38.72
CA LEU A 35 18.42 -8.57 -40.03
C LEU A 35 18.63 -10.02 -40.53
N LEU A 36 19.55 -10.74 -39.91
CA LEU A 36 19.80 -12.17 -40.17
C LEU A 36 19.23 -13.08 -39.07
N ALA A 37 18.79 -12.51 -37.96
CA ALA A 37 18.12 -13.24 -36.92
C ALA A 37 16.62 -13.33 -37.20
N ASN A 38 16.19 -14.40 -37.83
CA ASN A 38 14.79 -14.80 -37.81
C ASN A 38 14.43 -15.18 -36.38
N ALA A 39 14.14 -14.19 -35.58
CA ALA A 39 13.74 -14.37 -34.18
C ALA A 39 12.38 -15.07 -34.16
N GLN A 40 12.36 -16.30 -33.73
CA GLN A 40 11.12 -16.90 -33.24
C GLN A 40 10.60 -16.01 -32.12
N VAL A 41 9.45 -15.36 -32.36
CA VAL A 41 8.78 -14.54 -31.33
C VAL A 41 8.15 -15.50 -30.32
N ASN A 42 8.95 -16.00 -29.40
CA ASN A 42 8.42 -16.53 -28.17
C ASN A 42 7.78 -15.36 -27.44
N ALA A 43 6.48 -15.41 -27.19
CA ALA A 43 5.81 -14.43 -26.33
C ALA A 43 6.42 -14.55 -24.92
N VAL A 44 7.41 -13.71 -24.66
CA VAL A 44 8.10 -13.70 -23.39
C VAL A 44 7.31 -12.88 -22.42
N THR A 45 6.98 -13.44 -21.30
CA THR A 45 6.51 -12.69 -20.14
C THR A 45 7.67 -11.86 -19.64
N PHE A 46 7.65 -10.58 -19.97
CA PHE A 46 8.40 -9.58 -19.24
C PHE A 46 7.63 -9.29 -17.95
N GLY A 47 8.32 -8.92 -16.93
CA GLY A 47 7.70 -8.51 -15.67
C GLY A 47 8.77 -8.12 -14.68
N LYS A 48 8.39 -7.25 -13.76
CA LYS A 48 9.25 -6.92 -12.64
C LYS A 48 9.34 -8.12 -11.71
N ASN A 49 10.54 -8.33 -11.18
CA ASN A 49 10.78 -9.39 -10.22
C ASN A 49 10.29 -8.99 -8.84
N ARG A 50 9.83 -9.96 -8.08
CA ARG A 50 9.74 -9.85 -6.64
C ARG A 50 11.08 -10.32 -6.05
N VAL A 51 11.61 -9.57 -5.09
CA VAL A 51 12.89 -9.91 -4.45
C VAL A 51 12.66 -10.08 -2.97
N GLN A 52 12.90 -11.26 -2.46
CA GLN A 52 12.84 -11.56 -1.04
C GLN A 52 14.22 -11.42 -0.42
N TYR A 53 14.38 -10.44 0.47
CA TYR A 53 15.61 -10.19 1.21
C TYR A 53 15.61 -10.86 2.57
N LYS A 54 14.43 -11.01 3.19
CA LYS A 54 14.22 -11.59 4.51
C LYS A 54 13.57 -12.96 4.42
N LYS A 55 13.83 -13.81 5.43
CA LYS A 55 13.11 -15.06 5.63
C LYS A 55 12.03 -14.82 6.68
N PHE A 56 10.78 -14.90 6.30
CA PHE A 56 9.66 -14.76 7.21
C PHE A 56 9.31 -16.10 7.85
N LYS A 57 9.12 -16.11 9.18
CA LYS A 57 8.61 -17.26 9.94
C LYS A 57 7.20 -16.92 10.41
N TRP A 58 6.24 -17.48 9.72
CA TRP A 58 4.84 -17.15 9.91
C TRP A 58 4.20 -17.97 11.02
N GLN A 59 3.42 -17.28 11.85
CA GLN A 59 2.48 -17.81 12.84
C GLN A 59 1.13 -17.12 12.60
N PHE A 60 0.05 -17.63 13.20
CA PHE A 60 -1.23 -16.96 13.14
C PHE A 60 -2.07 -17.19 14.39
N TYR A 61 -2.81 -16.15 14.75
CA TYR A 61 -3.92 -16.24 15.68
C TYR A 61 -5.18 -16.61 14.91
N GLN A 62 -5.91 -17.58 15.43
CA GLN A 62 -7.23 -17.94 14.93
C GLN A 62 -8.28 -17.43 15.90
N THR A 63 -9.12 -16.52 15.45
CA THR A 63 -10.31 -16.02 16.15
C THR A 63 -11.58 -16.64 15.59
N ASP A 64 -12.74 -16.15 15.96
CA ASP A 64 -14.01 -16.69 15.48
C ASP A 64 -14.20 -16.46 13.98
N ASN A 65 -13.87 -15.24 13.47
CA ASN A 65 -14.08 -14.85 12.07
C ASN A 65 -12.79 -14.67 11.26
N PHE A 66 -11.61 -14.64 11.92
CA PHE A 66 -10.35 -14.34 11.25
C PHE A 66 -9.22 -15.31 11.59
N ASN A 67 -8.28 -15.44 10.64
CA ASN A 67 -6.95 -15.99 10.88
C ASN A 67 -5.96 -14.84 10.63
N VAL A 68 -5.28 -14.37 11.68
CA VAL A 68 -4.35 -13.25 11.61
C VAL A 68 -2.91 -13.77 11.54
N TYR A 69 -2.32 -13.74 10.36
CA TYR A 69 -0.96 -14.21 10.09
C TYR A 69 0.04 -13.08 10.32
N PHE A 70 1.13 -13.38 11.02
CA PHE A 70 2.19 -12.44 11.34
C PHE A 70 3.57 -13.12 11.34
N ASN A 71 4.63 -12.33 11.20
CA ASN A 71 6.01 -12.79 11.25
C ASN A 71 6.68 -12.45 12.59
N GLU A 72 7.97 -12.78 12.73
CA GLU A 72 8.77 -12.44 13.92
C GLU A 72 8.70 -10.94 14.23
N GLY A 73 8.50 -10.58 15.52
CA GLY A 73 8.35 -9.19 15.98
C GLY A 73 6.95 -8.61 15.82
N GLY A 74 6.03 -9.27 15.09
CA GLY A 74 4.68 -8.77 14.84
C GLY A 74 3.59 -9.31 15.78
N GLN A 75 3.96 -9.95 16.89
CA GLN A 75 2.98 -10.61 17.74
C GLN A 75 2.01 -9.64 18.40
N GLU A 76 2.50 -8.56 18.99
CA GLU A 76 1.65 -7.55 19.66
C GLU A 76 0.75 -6.84 18.64
N LEU A 77 1.31 -6.50 17.49
CA LEU A 77 0.53 -5.93 16.39
C LEU A 77 -0.55 -6.88 15.88
N ALA A 78 -0.28 -8.19 15.85
CA ALA A 78 -1.27 -9.20 15.46
C ALA A 78 -2.38 -9.36 16.50
N LYS A 79 -2.09 -9.19 17.79
CA LYS A 79 -3.11 -9.13 18.84
C LYS A 79 -4.05 -7.95 18.63
N TYR A 80 -3.47 -6.76 18.35
CA TYR A 80 -4.27 -5.59 18.00
C TYR A 80 -5.17 -5.85 16.79
N VAL A 81 -4.60 -6.37 15.69
CA VAL A 81 -5.36 -6.65 14.46
C VAL A 81 -6.47 -7.66 14.69
N ALA A 82 -6.22 -8.71 15.50
CA ALA A 82 -7.23 -9.70 15.82
C ALA A 82 -8.43 -9.10 16.56
N GLN A 83 -8.15 -8.28 17.58
CA GLN A 83 -9.19 -7.58 18.34
C GLN A 83 -9.94 -6.57 17.49
N ALA A 84 -9.20 -5.73 16.72
CA ALA A 84 -9.79 -4.69 15.89
C ALA A 84 -10.66 -5.29 14.77
N ALA A 85 -10.23 -6.37 14.12
CA ALA A 85 -11.01 -7.02 13.07
C ALA A 85 -12.34 -7.58 13.57
N GLU A 86 -12.33 -8.28 14.72
CA GLU A 86 -13.56 -8.82 15.33
C GLU A 86 -14.50 -7.69 15.80
N ALA A 87 -13.96 -6.59 16.30
CA ALA A 87 -14.78 -5.46 16.76
C ALA A 87 -15.38 -4.64 15.60
N GLU A 88 -14.68 -4.53 14.49
CA GLU A 88 -15.16 -3.77 13.33
C GLU A 88 -16.13 -4.56 12.43
N LEU A 89 -16.04 -5.89 12.44
CA LEU A 89 -16.86 -6.76 11.59
C LEU A 89 -18.37 -6.51 11.73
N PRO A 90 -18.99 -6.47 12.94
CA PRO A 90 -20.43 -6.26 13.07
C PRO A 90 -20.92 -4.95 12.48
N GLN A 91 -20.12 -3.89 12.58
CA GLN A 91 -20.45 -2.59 11.99
C GLN A 91 -20.44 -2.63 10.45
N ILE A 92 -19.47 -3.34 9.88
CA ILE A 92 -19.36 -3.50 8.43
C ILE A 92 -20.49 -4.39 7.90
N GLU A 93 -20.79 -5.50 8.57
CA GLU A 93 -21.93 -6.38 8.24
C GLU A 93 -23.26 -5.62 8.28
N THR A 94 -23.47 -4.81 9.31
CA THR A 94 -24.66 -3.94 9.40
C THR A 94 -24.71 -2.91 8.25
N ALA A 95 -23.57 -2.28 7.91
CA ALA A 95 -23.53 -1.28 6.84
C ALA A 95 -23.70 -1.88 5.45
N THR A 96 -23.27 -3.12 5.25
CA THR A 96 -23.35 -3.83 3.96
C THR A 96 -24.57 -4.73 3.85
N GLU A 97 -25.31 -4.91 4.96
CA GLU A 97 -26.46 -5.84 5.07
C GLU A 97 -26.08 -7.28 4.64
N TYR A 98 -24.84 -7.67 4.92
CA TYR A 98 -24.30 -8.96 4.51
C TYR A 98 -23.29 -9.49 5.53
N SER A 99 -23.45 -10.74 5.96
CA SER A 99 -22.58 -11.37 6.95
C SER A 99 -21.45 -12.17 6.29
N LEU A 100 -20.28 -12.17 6.91
CA LEU A 100 -19.13 -12.92 6.46
C LEU A 100 -19.36 -14.43 6.58
N GLN A 101 -19.51 -15.13 5.45
CA GLN A 101 -19.86 -16.56 5.41
C GLN A 101 -18.70 -17.49 5.76
N ARG A 102 -17.47 -17.05 5.52
CA ARG A 102 -16.27 -17.86 5.72
C ARG A 102 -15.19 -17.02 6.41
N ARG A 103 -14.45 -17.69 7.31
CA ARG A 103 -13.32 -17.04 8.00
C ARG A 103 -12.37 -16.40 7.02
N ALA A 104 -12.04 -15.13 7.25
CA ALA A 104 -11.10 -14.38 6.42
C ALA A 104 -9.66 -14.51 6.94
N ASN A 105 -8.70 -14.39 6.03
CA ASN A 105 -7.29 -14.47 6.33
C ASN A 105 -6.65 -13.08 6.23
N ILE A 106 -6.05 -12.63 7.30
CA ILE A 106 -5.34 -11.36 7.40
C ILE A 106 -3.85 -11.64 7.39
N ILE A 107 -3.11 -11.14 6.40
CA ILE A 107 -1.66 -11.28 6.30
C ILE A 107 -1.04 -9.95 6.69
N LEU A 108 -0.41 -9.90 7.86
CA LEU A 108 0.12 -8.70 8.47
C LEU A 108 1.64 -8.62 8.34
N TYR A 109 2.13 -7.51 7.81
CA TYR A 109 3.54 -7.18 7.76
C TYR A 109 3.87 -6.06 8.75
N ASN A 110 5.03 -6.15 9.40
CA ASN A 110 5.47 -5.17 10.39
C ASN A 110 5.73 -3.79 9.77
N ASN A 111 5.99 -3.74 8.46
CA ASN A 111 6.20 -2.49 7.72
C ASN A 111 5.97 -2.68 6.22
N PHE A 112 5.92 -1.56 5.50
CA PHE A 112 5.69 -1.55 4.05
C PHE A 112 6.82 -2.22 3.25
N ALA A 113 8.08 -2.07 3.68
CA ALA A 113 9.22 -2.68 2.97
C ALA A 113 9.21 -4.22 3.05
N ASP A 114 8.70 -4.77 4.14
CA ASP A 114 8.48 -6.22 4.27
C ASP A 114 7.29 -6.68 3.42
N MET A 115 6.20 -5.89 3.37
CA MET A 115 5.06 -6.18 2.49
C MET A 115 5.45 -6.19 1.01
N GLN A 116 6.35 -5.31 0.57
CA GLN A 116 6.85 -5.31 -0.81
C GLN A 116 7.58 -6.59 -1.21
N GLN A 117 7.97 -7.44 -0.27
CA GLN A 117 8.58 -8.75 -0.50
C GLN A 117 7.55 -9.89 -0.60
N SER A 118 6.27 -9.60 -0.43
CA SER A 118 5.16 -10.58 -0.51
C SER A 118 4.95 -11.07 -1.94
N ASN A 119 4.58 -12.33 -2.08
CA ASN A 119 4.14 -12.92 -3.36
C ASN A 119 2.63 -12.79 -3.58
N VAL A 120 1.89 -12.36 -2.55
CA VAL A 120 0.43 -12.26 -2.59
C VAL A 120 -0.02 -11.23 -3.63
N GLY A 121 -0.90 -11.64 -4.53
CA GLY A 121 -1.53 -10.77 -5.51
C GLY A 121 -0.67 -10.40 -6.73
N LEU A 122 0.49 -11.01 -6.93
CA LEU A 122 1.37 -10.73 -8.08
C LEU A 122 0.74 -11.00 -9.44
N GLU A 123 -0.14 -11.98 -9.55
CA GLU A 123 -0.71 -12.45 -10.82
C GLU A 123 -2.07 -11.83 -11.16
N THR A 124 -2.67 -11.06 -10.27
CA THR A 124 -4.02 -10.50 -10.47
C THR A 124 -4.14 -9.59 -11.70
N THR A 125 -3.04 -8.99 -12.15
CA THR A 125 -3.02 -8.10 -13.33
C THR A 125 -2.91 -8.84 -14.67
N ILE A 126 -2.57 -10.12 -14.68
CA ILE A 126 -2.30 -10.89 -15.90
C ILE A 126 -3.58 -11.52 -16.48
N LEU A 127 -4.64 -11.60 -15.71
CA LEU A 127 -5.82 -12.40 -16.00
C LEU A 127 -6.92 -11.69 -16.82
N SER A 128 -6.74 -10.44 -17.22
CA SER A 128 -7.83 -9.59 -17.71
C SER A 128 -8.10 -9.67 -19.23
N THR A 129 -7.56 -10.63 -19.97
CA THR A 129 -7.84 -10.73 -21.39
C THR A 129 -8.87 -11.81 -21.70
N GLY A 130 -10.13 -11.44 -21.63
CA GLY A 130 -11.25 -12.15 -22.22
C GLY A 130 -11.69 -13.42 -21.50
N GLY A 131 -12.57 -13.27 -20.55
CA GLY A 131 -13.16 -14.33 -19.75
C GLY A 131 -12.60 -14.33 -18.33
N VAL A 132 -13.41 -13.88 -17.41
CA VAL A 132 -12.96 -13.64 -16.04
C VAL A 132 -13.52 -14.70 -15.14
N THR A 133 -12.67 -15.21 -14.25
CA THR A 133 -13.21 -15.80 -13.03
C THR A 133 -12.27 -15.54 -11.89
N TRP A 134 -12.74 -14.80 -10.93
CA TRP A 134 -12.09 -14.62 -9.67
C TRP A 134 -12.44 -15.74 -8.74
N LEU A 135 -11.47 -16.31 -8.10
CA LEU A 135 -11.71 -17.06 -6.91
C LEU A 135 -11.55 -16.21 -5.69
N ILE A 136 -12.50 -16.36 -4.84
CA ILE A 136 -12.62 -15.66 -3.60
C ILE A 136 -11.68 -16.33 -2.62
N ASN A 137 -10.47 -15.83 -2.56
CA ASN A 137 -9.67 -16.00 -1.38
C ASN A 137 -10.08 -14.90 -0.42
N ASN A 138 -10.80 -15.23 0.66
CA ASN A 138 -11.11 -14.29 1.75
C ASN A 138 -9.80 -13.92 2.45
N LYS A 139 -8.90 -13.21 1.76
CA LYS A 139 -7.61 -12.77 2.30
C LYS A 139 -7.38 -11.30 2.05
N MET A 140 -6.76 -10.64 3.01
CA MET A 140 -6.34 -9.25 2.93
C MET A 140 -4.89 -9.11 3.36
N LEU A 141 -4.20 -8.13 2.77
CA LEU A 141 -2.81 -7.84 3.03
C LEU A 141 -2.71 -6.50 3.73
N LEU A 142 -2.08 -6.47 4.91
CA LEU A 142 -1.95 -5.29 5.75
C LEU A 142 -0.49 -5.03 6.08
N TYR A 143 -0.16 -3.76 6.30
CA TYR A 143 1.14 -3.35 6.84
C TYR A 143 0.96 -2.25 7.88
N PHE A 144 1.90 -2.17 8.81
CA PHE A 144 1.91 -1.12 9.80
C PHE A 144 2.86 0.01 9.39
N ASP A 145 2.42 1.25 9.54
CA ASP A 145 3.17 2.46 9.18
C ASP A 145 3.36 3.42 10.37
N ALA A 146 3.40 2.87 11.58
CA ALA A 146 3.48 3.60 12.83
C ALA A 146 2.21 4.39 13.20
N ASN A 147 1.07 4.04 12.61
CA ASN A 147 -0.22 4.68 12.90
C ASN A 147 -1.34 3.65 12.96
N HIS A 148 -1.86 3.40 14.17
CA HIS A 148 -2.95 2.44 14.37
C HIS A 148 -4.27 2.89 13.73
N ALA A 149 -4.52 4.21 13.56
CA ALA A 149 -5.68 4.69 12.83
C ALA A 149 -5.64 4.27 11.36
N HIS A 150 -4.47 4.35 10.73
CA HIS A 150 -4.29 3.90 9.36
C HIS A 150 -4.39 2.36 9.25
N LEU A 151 -3.86 1.62 10.23
CA LEU A 151 -4.00 0.18 10.27
C LEU A 151 -5.47 -0.25 10.43
N LYS A 152 -6.23 0.42 11.31
CA LYS A 152 -7.68 0.21 11.47
C LYS A 152 -8.43 0.44 10.16
N LYS A 153 -8.10 1.52 9.45
CA LYS A 153 -8.65 1.79 8.12
C LYS A 153 -8.36 0.65 7.13
N GLN A 154 -7.12 0.15 7.09
CA GLN A 154 -6.77 -0.99 6.23
C GLN A 154 -7.58 -2.25 6.59
N ILE A 155 -7.77 -2.54 7.88
CA ILE A 155 -8.61 -3.66 8.36
C ILE A 155 -10.04 -3.50 7.84
N ARG A 156 -10.65 -2.35 8.06
CA ARG A 156 -12.02 -2.06 7.61
C ARG A 156 -12.16 -2.18 6.10
N GLN A 157 -11.24 -1.59 5.35
CA GLN A 157 -11.23 -1.66 3.88
C GLN A 157 -11.05 -3.10 3.38
N GLY A 158 -10.19 -3.88 4.03
CA GLY A 158 -10.01 -5.30 3.69
C GLY A 158 -11.25 -6.13 3.93
N ILE A 159 -11.93 -5.95 5.06
CA ILE A 159 -13.20 -6.63 5.37
C ILE A 159 -14.29 -6.19 4.38
N ALA A 160 -14.40 -4.87 4.15
CA ALA A 160 -15.36 -4.32 3.20
C ALA A 160 -15.14 -4.81 1.77
N ASP A 161 -13.89 -4.98 1.33
CA ASP A 161 -13.56 -5.52 0.00
C ASP A 161 -14.01 -6.99 -0.14
N ILE A 162 -13.74 -7.82 0.86
CA ILE A 162 -14.18 -9.22 0.89
C ILE A 162 -15.72 -9.30 0.83
N ILE A 163 -16.40 -8.56 1.70
CA ILE A 163 -17.87 -8.58 1.76
C ILE A 163 -18.47 -8.00 0.46
N THR A 164 -17.93 -6.91 -0.06
CA THR A 164 -18.41 -6.31 -1.33
C THR A 164 -18.30 -7.28 -2.50
N LYS A 165 -17.20 -8.02 -2.59
CA LYS A 165 -17.01 -9.05 -3.61
C LYS A 165 -18.02 -10.19 -3.44
N ASN A 166 -18.27 -10.62 -2.21
CA ASN A 166 -19.26 -11.65 -1.92
C ASN A 166 -20.69 -11.18 -2.25
N VAL A 167 -21.03 -9.95 -1.89
CA VAL A 167 -22.31 -9.33 -2.25
C VAL A 167 -22.52 -9.26 -3.76
N LEU A 168 -21.51 -8.84 -4.51
CA LEU A 168 -21.64 -8.63 -5.95
C LEU A 168 -21.59 -9.92 -6.74
N PHE A 169 -20.72 -10.84 -6.36
CA PHE A 169 -20.39 -12.01 -7.18
C PHE A 169 -20.84 -13.34 -6.59
N GLY A 170 -21.12 -13.40 -5.29
CA GLY A 170 -21.46 -14.62 -4.57
C GLY A 170 -20.27 -15.29 -3.92
N ASP A 171 -20.53 -16.39 -3.19
CA ASP A 171 -19.55 -17.10 -2.37
C ASP A 171 -19.03 -18.38 -3.00
N ASP A 172 -19.70 -18.90 -4.04
CA ASP A 172 -19.28 -20.10 -4.73
C ASP A 172 -18.82 -19.84 -6.17
N LEU A 173 -18.08 -20.80 -6.74
CA LEU A 173 -17.51 -20.70 -8.08
C LEU A 173 -18.53 -20.52 -9.19
N GLY A 174 -19.70 -21.15 -9.06
CA GLY A 174 -20.75 -21.10 -10.07
C GLY A 174 -21.41 -19.73 -10.11
N GLU A 175 -21.74 -19.18 -8.94
CA GLU A 175 -22.30 -17.84 -8.80
C GLU A 175 -21.30 -16.78 -9.28
N VAL A 176 -20.04 -16.88 -8.85
CA VAL A 176 -18.98 -15.96 -9.27
C VAL A 176 -18.83 -15.94 -10.78
N ALA A 177 -18.75 -17.10 -11.44
CA ALA A 177 -18.62 -17.18 -12.88
C ALA A 177 -19.84 -16.57 -13.61
N GLY A 178 -21.05 -16.86 -13.13
CA GLY A 178 -22.30 -16.34 -13.72
C GLY A 178 -22.45 -14.82 -13.53
N ASN A 179 -22.15 -14.31 -12.35
CA ASN A 179 -22.32 -12.90 -12.04
C ASN A 179 -21.24 -12.02 -12.67
N GLN A 180 -19.98 -12.44 -12.67
CA GLN A 180 -18.90 -11.67 -13.31
C GLN A 180 -19.05 -11.52 -14.82
N THR A 181 -19.60 -12.52 -15.49
CA THR A 181 -19.80 -12.45 -16.95
C THR A 181 -20.86 -11.42 -17.34
N LEU A 182 -21.80 -11.14 -16.44
CA LEU A 182 -22.99 -10.34 -16.73
C LEU A 182 -23.04 -8.99 -16.04
N LEU A 183 -22.16 -8.76 -15.05
CA LEU A 183 -22.13 -7.52 -14.27
C LEU A 183 -20.85 -6.75 -14.58
N ASP A 184 -20.96 -5.70 -15.39
CA ASP A 184 -19.87 -4.79 -15.71
C ASP A 184 -20.02 -3.51 -14.88
N LEU A 185 -19.35 -3.45 -13.72
CA LEU A 185 -19.30 -2.26 -12.87
C LEU A 185 -17.95 -1.57 -13.04
N PRO A 186 -17.94 -0.24 -13.14
CA PRO A 186 -16.70 0.52 -13.14
C PRO A 186 -15.91 0.28 -11.84
N THR A 187 -14.62 0.04 -11.93
CA THR A 187 -13.75 -0.21 -10.76
C THR A 187 -13.79 0.93 -9.74
N TRP A 188 -13.89 2.18 -10.18
CA TRP A 188 -14.01 3.31 -9.28
C TRP A 188 -15.27 3.25 -8.39
N LEU A 189 -16.35 2.62 -8.87
CA LEU A 189 -17.61 2.50 -8.11
C LEU A 189 -17.44 1.48 -6.97
N THR A 190 -16.85 0.33 -7.25
CA THR A 190 -16.61 -0.74 -6.27
C THR A 190 -15.50 -0.37 -5.29
N ASP A 191 -14.35 0.11 -5.78
CA ASP A 191 -13.25 0.56 -4.93
C ASP A 191 -13.65 1.75 -4.06
N GLY A 192 -14.48 2.65 -4.62
CA GLY A 192 -15.05 3.77 -3.88
C GLY A 192 -16.00 3.34 -2.78
N TYR A 193 -16.80 2.29 -3.01
CA TYR A 193 -17.67 1.73 -1.97
C TYR A 193 -16.86 1.10 -0.83
N VAL A 194 -15.83 0.34 -1.16
CA VAL A 194 -14.89 -0.20 -0.17
C VAL A 194 -14.25 0.92 0.66
N ALA A 195 -13.83 2.01 0.01
CA ALA A 195 -13.28 3.17 0.70
C ALA A 195 -14.33 3.85 1.60
N TYR A 196 -15.57 4.02 1.12
CA TYR A 196 -16.67 4.60 1.88
C TYR A 196 -17.03 3.77 3.13
N ILE A 197 -17.09 2.44 3.03
CA ILE A 197 -17.31 1.56 4.17
C ILE A 197 -16.09 1.53 5.11
N GLY A 198 -14.88 1.63 4.55
CA GLY A 198 -13.63 1.55 5.29
C GLY A 198 -13.35 2.74 6.20
N GLU A 199 -13.71 3.94 5.81
CA GLU A 199 -13.48 5.17 6.60
C GLU A 199 -14.61 6.18 6.45
N ASN A 200 -14.75 7.04 7.45
CA ASN A 200 -15.65 8.20 7.35
C ASN A 200 -15.05 9.25 6.40
N TRP A 201 -15.89 10.08 5.82
CA TRP A 201 -15.43 11.30 5.16
C TRP A 201 -14.63 12.13 6.16
N SER A 202 -13.45 12.58 5.79
CA SER A 202 -12.52 13.28 6.67
C SER A 202 -12.07 14.62 6.08
N SER A 203 -11.50 15.49 6.92
CA SER A 203 -10.90 16.76 6.48
C SER A 203 -9.90 16.58 5.36
N ASN A 204 -9.09 15.52 5.42
CA ASN A 204 -8.10 15.22 4.39
C ASN A 204 -8.75 14.79 3.07
N LEU A 205 -9.77 13.95 3.12
CA LEU A 205 -10.53 13.54 1.92
C LEU A 205 -11.28 14.70 1.31
N ASP A 206 -11.87 15.57 2.15
CA ASP A 206 -12.60 16.76 1.70
C ASP A 206 -11.65 17.77 1.01
N ASP A 207 -10.44 17.97 1.56
CA ASP A 207 -9.42 18.82 0.95
C ASP A 207 -8.85 18.22 -0.34
N ASP A 208 -8.60 16.91 -0.36
CA ASP A 208 -8.16 16.18 -1.55
C ASP A 208 -9.19 16.30 -2.68
N TYR A 209 -10.44 16.03 -2.38
CA TYR A 209 -11.52 16.12 -3.37
C TYR A 209 -11.78 17.55 -3.82
N LYS A 210 -11.81 18.52 -2.90
CA LYS A 210 -11.90 19.96 -3.19
C LYS A 210 -10.79 20.41 -4.16
N SER A 211 -9.54 19.98 -3.88
CA SER A 211 -8.40 20.35 -4.71
C SER A 211 -8.50 19.80 -6.14
N GLU A 212 -9.00 18.58 -6.31
CA GLU A 212 -9.24 18.02 -7.64
C GLU A 212 -10.37 18.73 -8.37
N ILE A 213 -11.51 18.99 -7.69
CA ILE A 213 -12.66 19.70 -8.28
C ILE A 213 -12.28 21.12 -8.73
N LEU A 214 -11.61 21.87 -7.87
CA LEU A 214 -11.24 23.26 -8.16
C LEU A 214 -10.00 23.40 -9.06
N SER A 215 -9.35 22.29 -9.44
CA SER A 215 -8.20 22.32 -10.34
C SER A 215 -8.53 22.76 -11.77
N GLY A 216 -9.78 22.60 -12.19
CA GLY A 216 -10.19 22.81 -13.57
C GLY A 216 -9.68 21.76 -14.59
N ASN A 217 -8.97 20.72 -14.11
CA ASN A 217 -8.37 19.70 -14.98
C ASN A 217 -9.39 18.64 -15.46
N TYR A 218 -10.55 18.57 -14.84
CA TYR A 218 -11.54 17.53 -15.13
C TYR A 218 -12.85 18.14 -15.69
N LYS A 219 -13.12 17.87 -16.96
CA LYS A 219 -14.33 18.32 -17.63
C LYS A 219 -15.60 17.57 -17.17
N ASN A 220 -15.44 16.41 -16.58
CA ASN A 220 -16.53 15.57 -16.11
C ASN A 220 -16.04 14.56 -15.07
N PHE A 221 -16.97 13.97 -14.36
CA PHE A 221 -16.70 12.98 -13.33
C PHE A 221 -15.88 11.77 -13.84
N SER A 222 -16.13 11.29 -15.05
CA SER A 222 -15.41 10.13 -15.59
C SER A 222 -13.91 10.39 -15.75
N ALA A 223 -13.50 11.62 -16.08
CA ALA A 223 -12.10 12.00 -16.17
C ALA A 223 -11.42 12.00 -14.78
N LEU A 224 -12.12 12.48 -13.74
CA LEU A 224 -11.67 12.42 -12.35
C LEU A 224 -11.58 10.97 -11.86
N ALA A 225 -12.63 10.17 -12.09
CA ALA A 225 -12.68 8.77 -11.67
C ALA A 225 -11.60 7.90 -12.34
N TYR A 226 -11.24 8.20 -13.58
CA TYR A 226 -10.12 7.54 -14.24
C TYR A 226 -8.77 7.84 -13.58
N LYS A 227 -8.54 9.07 -13.13
CA LYS A 227 -7.31 9.50 -12.49
C LYS A 227 -7.22 9.12 -11.00
N ARG A 228 -8.31 9.27 -10.30
CA ARG A 228 -8.42 9.11 -8.83
C ARG A 228 -9.62 8.23 -8.49
N PRO A 229 -9.62 6.93 -8.89
CA PRO A 229 -10.81 6.07 -8.80
C PRO A 229 -11.36 5.94 -7.38
N MET A 230 -10.51 5.68 -6.41
CA MET A 230 -10.93 5.54 -5.00
C MET A 230 -11.55 6.82 -4.44
N LEU A 231 -10.87 7.98 -4.63
CA LEU A 231 -11.34 9.26 -4.12
C LEU A 231 -12.66 9.67 -4.78
N ALA A 232 -12.75 9.55 -6.10
CA ALA A 232 -13.96 9.88 -6.85
C ALA A 232 -15.13 8.98 -6.45
N GLY A 233 -14.89 7.68 -6.29
CA GLY A 233 -15.90 6.73 -5.87
C GLY A 233 -16.34 6.93 -4.42
N HIS A 234 -15.42 7.20 -3.49
CA HIS A 234 -15.76 7.53 -2.11
C HIS A 234 -16.62 8.81 -2.06
N ALA A 235 -16.22 9.86 -2.79
CA ALA A 235 -17.00 11.09 -2.89
C ALA A 235 -18.40 10.87 -3.48
N PHE A 236 -18.53 9.96 -4.48
CA PHE A 236 -19.83 9.60 -5.05
C PHE A 236 -20.74 8.96 -4.00
N TRP A 237 -20.24 7.98 -3.23
CA TRP A 237 -21.04 7.32 -2.21
C TRP A 237 -21.40 8.25 -1.06
N TYR A 238 -20.47 9.12 -0.67
CA TYR A 238 -20.75 10.18 0.30
C TYR A 238 -21.83 11.15 -0.20
N TYR A 239 -21.80 11.53 -1.49
CA TYR A 239 -22.84 12.34 -2.12
C TYR A 239 -24.21 11.63 -2.15
N ILE A 240 -24.23 10.33 -2.44
CA ILE A 240 -25.48 9.54 -2.39
C ILE A 240 -26.04 9.52 -0.97
N GLU A 241 -25.19 9.33 0.05
CA GLU A 241 -25.61 9.42 1.45
C GLU A 241 -26.22 10.79 1.78
N GLU A 242 -25.57 11.88 1.41
CA GLU A 242 -26.02 13.23 1.73
C GLU A 242 -27.33 13.62 1.04
N LYS A 243 -27.51 13.25 -0.23
CA LYS A 243 -28.65 13.68 -1.04
C LYS A 243 -29.82 12.69 -1.06
N TYR A 244 -29.52 11.40 -0.94
CA TYR A 244 -30.52 10.35 -1.15
C TYR A 244 -30.65 9.39 0.03
N LYS A 245 -30.08 9.70 1.18
CA LYS A 245 -30.05 8.93 2.43
C LYS A 245 -29.07 7.74 2.42
N LYS A 246 -28.62 7.39 3.62
CA LYS A 246 -27.61 6.36 3.88
C LYS A 246 -28.06 4.95 3.44
N GLU A 247 -29.32 4.62 3.68
CA GLU A 247 -29.88 3.29 3.35
C GLU A 247 -29.80 3.00 1.85
N ASN A 248 -29.85 4.05 1.02
CA ASN A 248 -29.77 3.89 -0.43
C ASN A 248 -28.37 3.60 -0.97
N VAL A 249 -27.33 3.75 -0.17
CA VAL A 249 -25.96 3.49 -0.60
C VAL A 249 -25.77 2.00 -0.91
N THR A 250 -26.01 1.15 0.06
CA THR A 250 -25.88 -0.32 -0.10
C THR A 250 -26.97 -0.87 -1.02
N TYR A 251 -28.20 -0.35 -0.89
CA TYR A 251 -29.32 -0.73 -1.75
C TYR A 251 -29.04 -0.46 -3.24
N PHE A 252 -28.28 0.60 -3.57
CA PHE A 252 -27.85 0.87 -4.94
C PHE A 252 -27.03 -0.28 -5.53
N LEU A 253 -26.09 -0.85 -4.75
CA LEU A 253 -25.28 -1.98 -5.21
C LEU A 253 -26.12 -3.24 -5.42
N TYR A 254 -27.04 -3.52 -4.50
CA TYR A 254 -27.96 -4.65 -4.64
C TYR A 254 -28.85 -4.50 -5.90
N LEU A 255 -29.35 -3.31 -6.16
CA LEU A 255 -30.10 -3.04 -7.39
C LEU A 255 -29.23 -3.16 -8.65
N ALA A 256 -27.96 -2.70 -8.58
CA ALA A 256 -27.04 -2.81 -9.70
C ALA A 256 -26.75 -4.30 -10.03
N ARG A 257 -26.56 -5.14 -9.01
CA ARG A 257 -26.43 -6.59 -9.15
C ARG A 257 -27.69 -7.20 -9.76
N THR A 258 -28.86 -6.87 -9.22
CA THR A 258 -30.15 -7.45 -9.63
C THR A 258 -30.51 -7.07 -11.07
N TYR A 259 -30.42 -5.78 -11.40
CA TYR A 259 -30.75 -5.29 -12.73
C TYR A 259 -29.64 -5.47 -13.77
N LYS A 260 -28.41 -5.75 -13.31
CA LYS A 260 -27.19 -5.78 -14.14
C LYS A 260 -27.05 -4.53 -15.03
N ASN A 261 -27.56 -3.41 -14.49
CA ASN A 261 -27.62 -2.14 -15.20
C ASN A 261 -27.64 -0.96 -14.23
N LEU A 262 -26.55 -0.18 -14.23
CA LEU A 262 -26.39 0.99 -13.36
C LEU A 262 -27.45 2.08 -13.59
N ASN A 263 -27.86 2.32 -14.82
CA ASN A 263 -28.88 3.33 -15.09
C ASN A 263 -30.23 2.96 -14.45
N LYS A 264 -30.63 1.69 -14.51
CA LYS A 264 -31.88 1.23 -13.87
C LYS A 264 -31.80 1.34 -12.36
N ALA A 265 -30.67 0.93 -11.76
CA ALA A 265 -30.45 1.07 -10.33
C ALA A 265 -30.50 2.54 -9.88
N CYS A 266 -29.81 3.41 -10.62
CA CYS A 266 -29.76 4.84 -10.35
C CYS A 266 -31.15 5.49 -10.47
N LEU A 267 -31.90 5.19 -11.53
CA LEU A 267 -33.27 5.71 -11.74
C LEU A 267 -34.22 5.32 -10.61
N GLN A 268 -34.09 4.13 -10.04
CA GLN A 268 -34.92 3.66 -8.93
C GLN A 268 -34.72 4.53 -7.68
N ILE A 269 -33.49 4.90 -7.39
CA ILE A 269 -33.13 5.64 -6.18
C ILE A 269 -33.28 7.14 -6.39
N THR A 270 -32.68 7.68 -7.46
CA THR A 270 -32.49 9.12 -7.65
C THR A 270 -33.52 9.76 -8.55
N LYS A 271 -34.32 8.97 -9.26
CA LYS A 271 -35.24 9.39 -10.34
C LYS A 271 -34.54 10.10 -11.51
N LYS A 272 -33.21 10.01 -11.59
CA LYS A 272 -32.36 10.56 -12.65
C LYS A 272 -31.49 9.49 -13.28
N LYS A 273 -31.04 9.71 -14.51
CA LYS A 273 -30.09 8.83 -15.18
C LYS A 273 -28.72 8.94 -14.50
N PHE A 274 -27.95 7.87 -14.50
CA PHE A 274 -26.64 7.80 -13.85
C PHE A 274 -25.70 8.94 -14.28
N LYS A 275 -25.66 9.24 -15.58
CA LYS A 275 -24.84 10.33 -16.11
C LYS A 275 -25.29 11.72 -15.59
N GLU A 276 -26.58 11.91 -15.39
CA GLU A 276 -27.14 13.16 -14.87
C GLU A 276 -26.78 13.33 -13.39
N VAL A 277 -26.85 12.26 -12.59
CA VAL A 277 -26.43 12.28 -11.18
C VAL A 277 -24.95 12.61 -11.03
N LEU A 278 -24.10 12.07 -11.92
CA LEU A 278 -22.66 12.40 -11.89
C LEU A 278 -22.39 13.87 -12.27
N ALA A 279 -23.17 14.43 -13.18
CA ALA A 279 -23.07 15.85 -13.53
C ALA A 279 -23.54 16.75 -12.38
N ASP A 280 -24.69 16.44 -11.79
CA ASP A 280 -25.24 17.16 -10.62
C ASP A 280 -24.27 17.14 -9.44
N MET A 281 -23.59 16.00 -9.22
CA MET A 281 -22.59 15.87 -8.18
C MET A 281 -21.38 16.79 -8.41
N MET A 282 -20.90 16.89 -9.65
CA MET A 282 -19.78 17.78 -9.99
C MET A 282 -20.16 19.23 -9.74
N GLU A 283 -21.33 19.67 -10.22
CA GLU A 283 -21.84 21.03 -10.04
C GLU A 283 -22.06 21.36 -8.56
N TYR A 284 -22.70 20.46 -7.82
CA TYR A 284 -22.90 20.61 -6.36
C TYR A 284 -21.56 20.75 -5.62
N SER A 285 -20.57 19.91 -5.97
CA SER A 285 -19.27 19.93 -5.33
C SER A 285 -18.52 21.22 -5.64
N GLU A 286 -18.58 21.68 -6.88
CA GLU A 286 -17.94 22.93 -7.31
C GLU A 286 -18.55 24.12 -6.56
N GLU A 287 -19.86 24.24 -6.49
CA GLU A 287 -20.56 25.30 -5.74
C GLU A 287 -20.22 25.26 -4.24
N LYS A 288 -20.23 24.07 -3.62
CA LYS A 288 -19.88 23.84 -2.22
C LYS A 288 -18.47 24.37 -1.93
N TYR A 289 -17.50 23.99 -2.75
CA TYR A 289 -16.11 24.33 -2.50
C TYR A 289 -15.73 25.77 -2.86
N TYR A 290 -16.39 26.39 -3.82
CA TYR A 290 -16.26 27.83 -4.03
C TYR A 290 -16.76 28.63 -2.81
N LYS A 291 -17.83 28.20 -2.16
CA LYS A 291 -18.29 28.81 -0.90
C LYS A 291 -17.28 28.61 0.24
N ASP A 292 -16.68 27.43 0.32
CA ASP A 292 -15.69 27.11 1.36
C ASP A 292 -14.41 27.93 1.25
N ILE A 293 -13.89 28.15 0.05
CA ILE A 293 -12.67 28.94 -0.15
C ILE A 293 -12.91 30.46 -0.09
N ALA A 294 -14.14 30.90 -0.21
CA ALA A 294 -14.49 32.32 -0.15
C ALA A 294 -14.07 32.91 1.21
N ARG A 295 -13.46 34.10 1.19
CA ARG A 295 -13.01 34.84 2.38
C ARG A 295 -11.88 34.16 3.18
N ARG A 296 -11.18 33.19 2.62
CA ARG A 296 -9.94 32.66 3.22
C ARG A 296 -8.74 33.50 2.80
N LYS A 297 -7.68 33.45 3.60
CA LYS A 297 -6.42 34.12 3.28
C LYS A 297 -5.78 33.44 2.07
N ALA A 298 -5.36 34.22 1.10
CA ALA A 298 -4.59 33.68 -0.03
C ALA A 298 -3.27 33.02 0.44
N TYR A 299 -2.77 32.09 -0.36
CA TYR A 299 -1.47 31.50 -0.13
C TYR A 299 -0.37 32.56 -0.03
N PRO A 300 0.74 32.28 0.67
CA PRO A 300 1.86 33.20 0.76
C PRO A 300 2.34 33.65 -0.62
N LYS A 301 2.49 34.95 -0.82
CA LYS A 301 3.07 35.50 -2.05
C LYS A 301 4.58 35.59 -1.91
N GLY A 302 5.31 35.02 -2.87
CA GLY A 302 6.78 35.01 -2.86
C GLY A 302 7.39 33.84 -2.06
N ASN A 303 8.72 33.74 -2.13
CA ASN A 303 9.49 32.66 -1.50
C ASN A 303 9.11 31.23 -1.93
N PHE A 304 8.48 31.12 -3.09
CA PHE A 304 8.19 29.87 -3.76
C PHE A 304 9.47 29.33 -4.41
N ILE A 305 9.73 28.04 -4.28
CA ILE A 305 10.87 27.38 -4.86
C ILE A 305 10.44 26.76 -6.18
N ASP A 306 10.91 27.34 -7.30
CA ASP A 306 10.57 26.94 -8.67
C ASP A 306 11.70 26.21 -9.40
N GLY A 307 12.87 26.07 -8.79
CA GLY A 307 14.06 25.49 -9.40
C GLY A 307 14.00 23.98 -9.67
N PHE A 308 12.88 23.31 -9.43
CA PHE A 308 12.65 21.92 -9.75
C PHE A 308 11.61 21.80 -10.86
N ASP A 309 11.79 20.83 -11.73
CA ASP A 309 10.79 20.44 -12.71
C ASP A 309 9.56 19.88 -11.95
N ILE A 310 8.66 20.79 -11.56
CA ILE A 310 7.45 20.49 -10.80
C ILE A 310 6.37 20.07 -11.79
N SER A 311 6.36 18.80 -12.15
CA SER A 311 5.19 18.20 -12.77
C SER A 311 4.10 18.02 -11.70
N PRO A 312 2.81 18.19 -12.01
CA PRO A 312 1.71 17.85 -11.10
C PRO A 312 1.78 16.42 -10.55
N ARG A 313 2.52 15.55 -11.24
CA ARG A 313 2.74 14.14 -10.89
C ARG A 313 3.97 13.90 -10.01
N LEU A 314 4.78 14.92 -9.72
CA LEU A 314 5.95 14.78 -8.85
C LEU A 314 5.57 15.11 -7.42
N ASN A 315 5.93 14.21 -6.51
CA ASN A 315 5.79 14.44 -5.08
C ASN A 315 7.14 14.91 -4.53
N TYR A 316 7.12 16.06 -3.85
CA TYR A 316 8.23 16.56 -3.05
C TYR A 316 7.92 16.28 -1.59
N TYR A 317 8.87 15.63 -0.90
CA TYR A 317 8.71 15.22 0.47
C TYR A 317 9.84 15.75 1.32
N ARG A 318 9.53 15.91 2.62
CA ARG A 318 10.54 16.21 3.63
C ARG A 318 11.35 17.45 3.31
N PHE A 319 10.68 18.50 2.82
CA PHE A 319 11.32 19.75 2.52
C PHE A 319 11.78 20.45 3.80
N ASN A 320 13.11 20.63 3.97
CA ASN A 320 13.73 21.17 5.16
C ASN A 320 14.70 22.29 4.80
N VAL A 321 14.51 23.47 5.41
CA VAL A 321 15.41 24.62 5.28
C VAL A 321 16.53 24.49 6.32
N ASN A 322 17.75 24.93 5.96
CA ASN A 322 18.89 24.93 6.86
C ASN A 322 18.65 25.83 8.07
N PRO A 323 18.91 25.38 9.32
CA PRO A 323 18.70 26.17 10.52
C PRO A 323 19.73 27.29 10.71
N ASN A 324 20.81 27.36 9.95
CA ASN A 324 21.82 28.41 10.06
C ASN A 324 21.31 29.74 9.47
N LYS A 325 21.35 30.82 10.25
CA LYS A 325 20.87 32.16 9.83
C LYS A 325 21.56 32.71 8.58
N LYS A 326 22.82 32.35 8.34
CA LYS A 326 23.63 32.85 7.22
C LYS A 326 23.48 32.00 5.97
N ASP A 327 22.82 30.84 6.07
CA ASP A 327 22.72 29.88 4.99
C ASP A 327 21.29 29.80 4.47
N ASN A 328 21.14 29.88 3.17
CA ASN A 328 19.84 29.77 2.48
C ASN A 328 19.59 28.36 1.90
N SER A 329 20.48 27.42 2.22
CA SER A 329 20.36 26.06 1.70
C SER A 329 19.13 25.32 2.22
N TYR A 330 18.72 24.31 1.50
CA TYR A 330 17.62 23.45 1.86
C TYR A 330 17.83 22.05 1.29
N VAL A 331 17.13 21.07 1.85
CA VAL A 331 17.11 19.70 1.37
C VAL A 331 15.68 19.30 1.06
N VAL A 332 15.49 18.55 -0.02
CA VAL A 332 14.19 18.09 -0.47
C VAL A 332 14.29 16.70 -1.08
N THR A 333 13.24 15.93 -0.97
CA THR A 333 13.11 14.62 -1.63
C THR A 333 12.30 14.77 -2.91
N GLN A 334 12.82 14.25 -3.99
CA GLN A 334 12.13 14.16 -5.27
C GLN A 334 11.86 12.71 -5.63
N PHE A 335 10.61 12.41 -5.98
CA PHE A 335 10.23 11.16 -6.60
C PHE A 335 10.04 11.37 -8.10
N LYS A 336 10.80 10.64 -8.90
CA LYS A 336 10.68 10.71 -10.36
C LYS A 336 10.75 9.31 -10.95
N LYS A 337 9.64 8.84 -11.49
CA LYS A 337 9.53 7.53 -12.14
C LYS A 337 10.02 6.37 -11.25
N GLY A 338 9.62 6.39 -9.97
CA GLY A 338 9.97 5.37 -8.98
C GLY A 338 11.38 5.48 -8.39
N GLN A 339 12.18 6.42 -8.85
CA GLN A 339 13.47 6.72 -8.22
C GLN A 339 13.32 7.82 -7.19
N VAL A 340 13.83 7.56 -6.00
CA VAL A 340 13.94 8.54 -4.93
C VAL A 340 15.27 9.23 -5.00
N ARG A 341 15.25 10.56 -4.94
CA ARG A 341 16.44 11.41 -4.89
C ARG A 341 16.34 12.35 -3.71
N VAL A 342 17.38 12.44 -2.92
CA VAL A 342 17.55 13.51 -1.95
C VAL A 342 18.43 14.56 -2.56
N ILE A 343 17.88 15.75 -2.73
CA ILE A 343 18.53 16.89 -3.38
C ILE A 343 18.83 17.93 -2.31
N LEU A 344 20.08 18.29 -2.19
CA LEU A 344 20.58 19.40 -1.40
C LEU A 344 20.79 20.58 -2.33
N ASN A 345 20.11 21.70 -2.07
CA ASN A 345 20.45 22.99 -2.64
C ASN A 345 21.41 23.69 -1.68
N TYR A 346 22.63 23.87 -2.13
CA TYR A 346 23.71 24.52 -1.37
C TYR A 346 24.48 25.40 -2.32
N ASP A 347 24.75 26.64 -1.88
CA ASP A 347 25.41 27.64 -2.69
C ASP A 347 24.77 27.81 -4.10
N PHE A 348 23.43 27.85 -4.12
CA PHE A 348 22.59 27.96 -5.33
C PHE A 348 22.68 26.77 -6.30
N GLU A 349 23.45 25.72 -5.97
CA GLU A 349 23.56 24.51 -6.78
C GLU A 349 22.75 23.35 -6.19
N ASN A 350 22.14 22.55 -7.08
CA ASN A 350 21.40 21.34 -6.70
C ASN A 350 22.32 20.13 -6.78
N LYS A 351 22.63 19.53 -5.63
CA LYS A 351 23.45 18.33 -5.51
C LYS A 351 22.61 17.14 -5.06
N THR A 352 22.64 16.05 -5.81
CA THR A 352 21.98 14.80 -5.38
C THR A 352 22.86 14.08 -4.36
N ILE A 353 22.46 14.04 -3.11
CA ILE A 353 23.20 13.37 -2.02
C ILE A 353 22.81 11.91 -1.84
N LEU A 354 21.60 11.51 -2.25
CA LEU A 354 21.16 10.13 -2.27
C LEU A 354 20.30 9.86 -3.49
N LYS A 355 20.48 8.71 -4.11
CA LYS A 355 19.61 8.19 -5.16
C LYS A 355 19.44 6.69 -4.96
N TYR A 356 18.21 6.22 -4.85
CA TYR A 356 17.90 4.81 -4.71
C TYR A 356 16.53 4.46 -5.31
N GLY A 357 16.19 3.18 -5.30
CA GLY A 357 14.95 2.65 -5.82
C GLY A 357 15.00 2.34 -7.31
N ASN A 358 14.18 1.40 -7.69
CA ASN A 358 13.96 1.00 -9.07
C ASN A 358 12.79 1.78 -9.66
N ARG A 359 12.70 1.81 -10.98
CA ARG A 359 11.61 2.50 -11.68
C ARG A 359 10.28 1.80 -11.41
N THR A 360 9.46 2.39 -10.52
CA THR A 360 8.15 1.90 -10.09
C THR A 360 7.10 3.01 -10.21
N LEU A 361 5.83 2.67 -10.03
CA LEU A 361 4.77 3.67 -9.91
C LEU A 361 4.82 4.33 -8.51
N GLU A 362 4.26 5.53 -8.38
CA GLU A 362 4.30 6.28 -7.11
C GLU A 362 3.61 5.54 -5.96
N ASN A 363 2.48 4.90 -6.23
CA ASN A 363 1.73 4.13 -5.24
C ASN A 363 2.43 2.84 -4.78
N GLU A 364 3.45 2.39 -5.50
CA GLU A 364 4.27 1.24 -5.13
C GLU A 364 5.49 1.63 -4.29
N MET A 365 5.69 2.92 -4.01
CA MET A 365 6.84 3.40 -3.25
C MET A 365 6.54 3.42 -1.76
N ASN A 366 7.59 3.20 -0.95
CA ASN A 366 7.45 3.32 0.48
C ASN A 366 7.17 4.79 0.87
N PRO A 367 5.98 5.11 1.43
CA PRO A 367 5.60 6.48 1.73
C PRO A 367 6.37 7.07 2.91
N ASN A 368 7.01 6.24 3.75
CA ASN A 368 7.67 6.69 4.97
C ASN A 368 9.09 7.20 4.73
N TYR A 369 9.75 6.82 3.66
CA TYR A 369 11.16 7.12 3.40
C TYR A 369 11.40 7.90 2.11
N PRO A 370 12.48 8.71 2.06
CA PRO A 370 13.52 8.93 3.07
C PRO A 370 13.08 9.93 4.15
N LEU A 371 13.69 9.84 5.33
CA LEU A 371 13.60 10.84 6.38
C LEU A 371 14.88 11.67 6.41
N MET A 372 14.77 12.97 6.70
CA MET A 372 15.90 13.88 6.69
C MET A 372 15.82 14.87 7.85
N ALA A 373 16.95 15.14 8.46
CA ALA A 373 17.08 16.15 9.51
C ALA A 373 18.39 16.91 9.39
N TRP A 374 18.31 18.26 9.48
CA TRP A 374 19.47 19.11 9.67
C TRP A 374 19.95 19.06 11.12
N ASP A 375 21.26 19.07 11.30
CA ASP A 375 21.82 19.32 12.62
C ASP A 375 21.60 20.78 13.07
N PRO A 376 21.62 21.08 14.38
CA PRO A 376 21.33 22.43 14.85
C PRO A 376 22.28 23.52 14.31
N LYS A 377 23.50 23.14 13.90
CA LYS A 377 24.49 24.05 13.32
C LYS A 377 24.27 24.30 11.82
N GLY A 378 23.43 23.47 11.16
CA GLY A 378 23.20 23.55 9.71
C GLY A 378 24.38 23.08 8.86
N THR A 379 25.27 22.25 9.42
CA THR A 379 26.48 21.76 8.71
C THR A 379 26.34 20.31 8.28
N ARG A 380 25.38 19.56 8.86
CA ARG A 380 25.19 18.13 8.59
C ARG A 380 23.74 17.79 8.36
N ILE A 381 23.51 16.79 7.53
CA ILE A 381 22.18 16.23 7.24
C ILE A 381 22.21 14.74 7.55
N SER A 382 21.36 14.31 8.47
CA SER A 382 21.06 12.89 8.67
C SER A 382 20.00 12.46 7.66
N VAL A 383 20.25 11.35 6.97
CA VAL A 383 19.33 10.75 6.00
C VAL A 383 19.11 9.29 6.35
N LEU A 384 17.86 8.93 6.60
CA LEU A 384 17.43 7.58 6.90
C LEU A 384 16.54 7.06 5.79
N TYR A 385 16.83 5.86 5.27
CA TYR A 385 16.13 5.28 4.13
C TYR A 385 16.16 3.76 4.17
N THR A 386 15.27 3.14 3.42
CA THR A 386 15.21 1.68 3.30
C THR A 386 15.70 1.23 1.93
N THR A 387 16.53 0.20 1.93
CA THR A 387 16.94 -0.50 0.72
C THR A 387 17.26 -1.96 1.03
N GLU A 388 16.86 -2.88 0.16
CA GLU A 388 17.09 -4.32 0.32
C GLU A 388 16.59 -4.87 1.68
N GLY A 389 15.48 -4.35 2.17
CA GLY A 389 14.88 -4.73 3.45
C GLY A 389 15.66 -4.25 4.68
N LYS A 390 16.63 -3.34 4.51
CA LYS A 390 17.44 -2.76 5.60
C LYS A 390 17.12 -1.32 5.82
N LEU A 391 17.16 -0.91 7.10
CA LEU A 391 16.99 0.45 7.56
C LEU A 391 18.36 1.10 7.73
N ASN A 392 18.73 1.99 6.81
CA ASN A 392 20.07 2.60 6.73
C ASN A 392 20.02 4.07 7.08
N LEU A 393 20.89 4.49 7.99
CA LEU A 393 21.12 5.89 8.35
C LEU A 393 22.56 6.29 7.94
N PHE A 394 22.71 7.46 7.33
CA PHE A 394 24.01 8.10 7.16
C PHE A 394 23.92 9.58 7.47
N VAL A 395 25.06 10.17 7.81
CA VAL A 395 25.22 11.61 8.02
C VAL A 395 26.06 12.17 6.87
N TYR A 396 25.55 13.21 6.23
CA TYR A 396 26.24 13.93 5.16
C TYR A 396 26.74 15.27 5.69
N ASP A 397 28.03 15.50 5.61
CA ASP A 397 28.63 16.80 5.89
C ASP A 397 28.53 17.70 4.65
N VAL A 398 27.86 18.82 4.81
CA VAL A 398 27.52 19.71 3.68
C VAL A 398 28.73 20.44 3.14
N VAL A 399 29.63 20.83 4.04
CA VAL A 399 30.83 21.62 3.70
C VAL A 399 31.88 20.76 3.00
N THR A 400 32.18 19.60 3.59
CA THR A 400 33.20 18.70 3.02
C THR A 400 32.66 17.79 1.91
N GLY A 401 31.33 17.64 1.82
CA GLY A 401 30.68 16.74 0.89
C GLY A 401 30.87 15.24 1.20
N ILE A 402 31.33 14.91 2.42
CA ILE A 402 31.63 13.56 2.84
C ILE A 402 30.41 12.92 3.50
N LYS A 403 30.21 11.63 3.20
CA LYS A 403 29.22 10.79 3.86
C LYS A 403 29.91 9.93 4.92
N ASN A 404 29.40 9.94 6.12
CA ASN A 404 29.83 8.99 7.15
C ASN A 404 29.42 7.55 6.79
N PRO A 405 30.09 6.54 7.36
CA PRO A 405 29.66 5.15 7.23
C PRO A 405 28.18 4.98 7.59
N LYS A 406 27.52 4.06 6.91
CA LYS A 406 26.11 3.75 7.16
C LYS A 406 25.94 3.04 8.50
N ILE A 407 24.95 3.44 9.26
CA ILE A 407 24.49 2.76 10.47
C ILE A 407 23.26 1.94 10.09
N ASP A 408 23.31 0.63 10.32
CA ASP A 408 22.18 -0.29 10.11
C ASP A 408 21.32 -0.34 11.38
N LEU A 409 20.10 0.16 11.30
CA LEU A 409 19.13 0.21 12.41
C LEU A 409 18.09 -0.92 12.37
N THR A 410 18.21 -1.86 11.42
CA THR A 410 17.22 -2.92 11.18
C THR A 410 17.01 -3.86 12.37
N SER A 411 18.03 -4.06 13.18
CA SER A 411 17.94 -4.89 14.40
C SER A 411 17.34 -4.15 15.61
N GLN A 412 17.28 -2.82 15.56
CA GLN A 412 16.83 -1.98 16.67
C GLN A 412 15.36 -1.58 16.50
N PHE A 413 14.90 -1.37 15.25
CA PHE A 413 13.56 -0.90 14.94
C PHE A 413 12.97 -1.65 13.76
N ASP A 414 11.67 -1.91 13.82
CA ASP A 414 10.90 -2.39 12.67
C ASP A 414 10.73 -1.28 11.63
N GLN A 415 10.57 -0.04 12.08
CA GLN A 415 10.36 1.15 11.27
C GLN A 415 10.70 2.42 12.05
N VAL A 416 11.06 3.49 11.36
CA VAL A 416 11.18 4.85 11.90
C VAL A 416 10.23 5.77 11.15
N GLN A 417 9.45 6.55 11.86
CA GLN A 417 8.41 7.42 11.32
C GLN A 417 8.89 8.87 11.15
N ASP A 418 9.68 9.40 12.06
CA ASP A 418 10.28 10.75 11.96
C ASP A 418 11.66 10.78 12.64
N ILE A 419 12.52 11.70 12.19
CA ILE A 419 13.82 11.97 12.76
C ILE A 419 14.04 13.48 12.92
N LYS A 420 14.59 13.90 14.04
CA LYS A 420 15.06 15.27 14.27
C LYS A 420 16.28 15.25 15.16
N TYR A 421 17.09 16.28 15.10
CA TYR A 421 18.17 16.45 16.08
C TYR A 421 17.63 17.01 17.40
N MET A 422 18.24 16.58 18.49
CA MET A 422 18.10 17.24 19.78
C MET A 422 18.96 18.51 19.81
N GLN A 423 19.32 18.98 20.97
CA GLN A 423 20.10 20.21 21.13
C GLN A 423 21.51 20.15 20.53
N ASN A 424 22.08 18.95 20.35
CA ASN A 424 23.43 18.76 19.84
C ASN A 424 23.47 18.02 18.50
N SER A 425 24.58 18.09 17.79
CA SER A 425 24.78 17.45 16.48
C SER A 425 25.08 15.93 16.54
N ASN A 426 25.02 15.31 17.72
CA ASN A 426 25.34 13.90 17.90
C ASN A 426 24.16 13.05 18.37
N THR A 427 23.02 13.65 18.72
CA THR A 427 21.85 12.93 19.20
C THR A 427 20.66 13.20 18.32
N LEU A 428 20.10 12.15 17.72
CA LEU A 428 18.82 12.17 17.00
C LEU A 428 17.68 11.77 17.93
N LEU A 429 16.59 12.46 17.81
CA LEU A 429 15.29 12.12 18.34
C LEU A 429 14.49 11.41 17.28
N LEU A 430 13.90 10.26 17.61
CA LEU A 430 13.21 9.40 16.69
C LEU A 430 11.79 9.12 17.19
N SER A 431 10.82 9.07 16.29
CA SER A 431 9.62 8.27 16.50
C SER A 431 9.80 6.96 15.74
N ALA A 432 9.75 5.83 16.45
CA ALA A 432 10.08 4.55 15.86
C ALA A 432 9.19 3.41 16.38
N VAL A 433 9.02 2.40 15.56
CA VAL A 433 8.25 1.20 15.88
C VAL A 433 9.18 0.10 16.36
N LYS A 434 8.86 -0.46 17.51
CA LYS A 434 9.49 -1.66 18.03
C LYS A 434 8.43 -2.57 18.64
N ASN A 435 8.39 -3.81 18.21
CA ASN A 435 7.39 -4.78 18.65
C ASN A 435 5.93 -4.32 18.48
N GLY A 436 5.64 -3.54 17.44
CA GLY A 436 4.29 -3.05 17.15
C GLY A 436 3.85 -1.80 17.91
N HIS A 437 4.68 -1.23 18.79
CA HIS A 437 4.43 0.02 19.50
C HIS A 437 5.22 1.16 18.87
N THR A 438 4.60 2.34 18.81
CA THR A 438 5.20 3.54 18.23
C THR A 438 5.58 4.50 19.34
N ASP A 439 6.85 4.53 19.69
CA ASP A 439 7.38 5.29 20.81
C ASP A 439 8.48 6.29 20.39
N ILE A 440 8.84 7.16 21.30
CA ILE A 440 9.92 8.13 21.12
C ILE A 440 11.23 7.57 21.69
N TYR A 441 12.28 7.70 20.89
CA TYR A 441 13.63 7.25 21.22
C TYR A 441 14.65 8.34 20.95
N SER A 442 15.76 8.32 21.69
CA SER A 442 16.98 9.04 21.34
C SER A 442 18.05 8.07 20.82
N LEU A 443 18.75 8.48 19.77
CA LEU A 443 19.85 7.73 19.14
C LEU A 443 21.13 8.57 19.17
N ASN A 444 22.17 8.05 19.82
CA ASN A 444 23.49 8.65 19.77
C ASN A 444 24.23 8.21 18.51
N LEU A 445 24.58 9.15 17.65
CA LEU A 445 25.22 8.89 16.35
C LEU A 445 26.67 8.39 16.46
N THR A 446 27.33 8.60 17.60
CA THR A 446 28.74 8.21 17.79
C THR A 446 28.88 6.73 18.10
N ASN A 447 28.01 6.19 18.94
CA ASN A 447 28.07 4.80 19.42
C ASN A 447 26.84 3.97 19.06
N ALA A 448 25.87 4.54 18.32
CA ALA A 448 24.60 3.95 17.96
C ALA A 448 23.74 3.45 19.15
N LYS A 449 23.97 4.00 20.37
CA LYS A 449 23.18 3.67 21.56
C LYS A 449 21.80 4.32 21.43
N VAL A 450 20.77 3.52 21.69
CA VAL A 450 19.36 3.94 21.73
C VAL A 450 18.89 4.00 23.18
N ALA A 451 18.15 5.06 23.53
CA ALA A 451 17.39 5.14 24.78
C ALA A 451 15.92 5.43 24.48
N GLN A 452 15.02 4.74 25.15
CA GLN A 452 13.57 4.91 25.01
C GLN A 452 13.10 6.04 25.92
N ILE A 453 12.19 6.90 25.43
CA ILE A 453 11.67 8.08 26.15
C ILE A 453 10.20 7.87 26.52
N THR A 454 9.40 7.30 25.64
CA THR A 454 8.03 6.88 25.95
C THR A 454 7.91 5.36 25.79
N ASN A 455 6.99 4.74 26.55
CA ASN A 455 6.77 3.30 26.52
C ASN A 455 5.32 3.02 26.89
N ASP A 456 4.44 3.03 25.89
CA ASP A 456 3.03 2.74 26.10
C ASP A 456 2.36 2.21 24.81
N ILE A 457 1.04 2.04 24.82
CA ILE A 457 0.29 1.49 23.71
C ILE A 457 -0.14 2.51 22.66
N TYR A 458 0.08 3.80 22.92
CA TYR A 458 -0.35 4.88 22.03
C TYR A 458 0.69 5.18 20.96
N ASP A 459 0.24 5.86 19.90
CA ASP A 459 1.13 6.29 18.84
C ASP A 459 1.77 7.63 19.19
N ASP A 460 3.04 7.64 19.55
CA ASP A 460 3.82 8.84 19.83
C ASP A 460 4.66 9.22 18.61
N ILE A 461 4.25 10.28 17.92
CA ILE A 461 4.78 10.68 16.62
C ILE A 461 5.18 12.16 16.58
N ASP A 462 5.93 12.56 15.55
CA ASP A 462 6.37 13.93 15.30
C ASP A 462 7.19 14.57 16.47
N PRO A 463 8.09 13.86 17.18
CA PRO A 463 8.77 14.40 18.33
C PRO A 463 9.72 15.55 17.95
N THR A 464 9.79 16.58 18.81
CA THR A 464 10.73 17.69 18.65
C THR A 464 11.25 18.17 20.01
N PHE A 465 12.54 18.37 20.10
CA PHE A 465 13.16 18.94 21.29
C PHE A 465 12.93 20.46 21.37
N ILE A 466 12.55 20.95 22.52
CA ILE A 466 12.40 22.38 22.82
C ILE A 466 13.38 22.81 23.92
N ALA A 467 13.94 24.00 23.76
CA ALA A 467 14.77 24.67 24.74
C ALA A 467 14.36 26.15 24.84
N PHE A 468 13.26 26.40 25.52
CA PHE A 468 12.82 27.77 25.86
C PHE A 468 13.46 28.24 27.19
N PRO A 469 13.55 29.54 27.42
CA PRO A 469 14.18 30.05 28.64
C PRO A 469 13.64 29.45 29.95
N ASN A 470 12.34 29.11 29.97
CA ASN A 470 11.67 28.59 31.16
C ASN A 470 11.20 27.14 31.01
N LYS A 471 11.45 26.48 29.85
CA LYS A 471 10.95 25.15 29.62
C LYS A 471 11.82 24.39 28.63
N THR A 472 12.38 23.27 29.06
CA THR A 472 13.14 22.35 28.23
C THR A 472 12.43 21.00 28.24
N GLY A 473 12.31 20.34 27.07
CA GLY A 473 11.64 19.05 26.99
C GLY A 473 11.47 18.59 25.57
N ILE A 474 10.64 17.58 25.39
CA ILE A 474 10.27 17.03 24.10
C ILE A 474 8.76 17.21 23.91
N ILE A 475 8.37 17.92 22.85
CA ILE A 475 6.97 18.02 22.42
C ILE A 475 6.73 17.01 21.31
N PHE A 476 5.57 16.38 21.33
CA PHE A 476 5.21 15.35 20.38
C PHE A 476 3.69 15.26 20.20
N SER A 477 3.25 14.62 19.13
CA SER A 477 1.84 14.30 18.88
C SER A 477 1.53 12.90 19.37
N SER A 478 0.44 12.73 20.11
CA SER A 478 -0.01 11.41 20.58
C SER A 478 -1.52 11.28 20.52
N ASN A 479 -1.99 10.05 20.28
CA ASN A 479 -3.41 9.70 20.29
C ASN A 479 -3.90 9.22 21.66
N ARG A 480 -3.13 9.43 22.73
CA ARG A 480 -3.54 9.14 24.12
C ARG A 480 -4.69 10.04 24.55
N PRO A 481 -5.63 9.53 25.35
CA PRO A 481 -6.80 10.30 25.79
C PRO A 481 -6.47 11.38 26.82
N GLY A 482 -5.34 11.28 27.52
CA GLY A 482 -4.92 12.26 28.53
C GLY A 482 -3.52 11.98 29.07
N ALA A 483 -3.00 12.90 29.85
CA ALA A 483 -1.63 12.83 30.41
C ALA A 483 -1.41 11.63 31.36
N ALA A 484 -2.43 11.27 32.15
CA ALA A 484 -2.34 10.23 33.19
C ALA A 484 -2.78 8.84 32.73
N THR A 485 -3.08 8.66 31.45
CA THR A 485 -3.64 7.40 30.98
C THR A 485 -2.53 6.36 30.81
N LYS A 486 -2.53 5.35 31.65
CA LYS A 486 -1.79 4.10 31.44
C LYS A 486 -2.71 3.14 30.70
N GLY A 487 -2.35 2.73 29.49
CA GLY A 487 -3.03 1.65 28.82
C GLY A 487 -2.81 0.33 29.54
N SER A 488 -3.83 -0.46 29.78
CA SER A 488 -3.63 -1.84 30.19
C SER A 488 -3.10 -2.66 29.01
N ASP A 489 -2.33 -3.71 29.24
CA ASP A 489 -1.80 -4.61 28.19
C ASP A 489 -2.89 -5.24 27.30
N THR A 490 -4.15 -5.12 27.70
CA THR A 490 -5.33 -5.68 27.00
C THR A 490 -6.15 -4.60 26.28
N SER A 491 -5.88 -3.29 26.50
CA SER A 491 -6.62 -2.21 25.84
C SER A 491 -5.98 -1.84 24.51
N LEU A 492 -6.83 -1.66 23.49
CA LEU A 492 -6.42 -1.10 22.23
C LEU A 492 -6.15 0.41 22.40
N PRO A 493 -5.29 1.02 21.56
CA PRO A 493 -5.16 2.47 21.52
C PRO A 493 -6.55 3.12 21.34
N GLY A 494 -7.04 3.80 22.38
CA GLY A 494 -8.46 4.12 22.48
C GLY A 494 -8.94 5.28 21.64
N ASN A 495 -8.05 6.11 21.08
CA ASN A 495 -8.46 7.32 20.36
C ASN A 495 -7.63 7.52 19.11
N SER A 496 -8.26 7.80 17.98
CA SER A 496 -7.57 8.11 16.72
C SER A 496 -7.10 9.56 16.63
N ARG A 497 -7.54 10.42 17.56
CA ARG A 497 -7.28 11.86 17.51
C ARG A 497 -5.97 12.21 18.19
N PHE A 498 -5.10 12.90 17.47
CA PHE A 498 -3.82 13.35 17.96
C PHE A 498 -3.94 14.71 18.64
N ASN A 499 -3.32 14.83 19.82
CA ASN A 499 -3.06 16.06 20.55
C ASN A 499 -1.57 16.25 20.77
N VAL A 500 -1.13 17.45 21.13
CA VAL A 500 0.26 17.76 21.47
C VAL A 500 0.50 17.53 22.95
N PHE A 501 1.57 16.80 23.25
CA PHE A 501 2.02 16.48 24.59
C PHE A 501 3.46 16.95 24.81
N LEU A 502 3.86 17.05 26.07
CA LEU A 502 5.19 17.47 26.52
C LEU A 502 5.75 16.47 27.54
N VAL A 503 7.00 16.06 27.34
CA VAL A 503 7.82 15.39 28.33
C VAL A 503 8.95 16.35 28.76
N THR A 504 9.07 16.69 30.03
CA THR A 504 10.08 17.62 30.53
C THR A 504 11.26 16.93 31.20
N ASP A 505 11.00 15.81 31.85
CA ASP A 505 12.03 14.99 32.50
C ASP A 505 12.01 13.60 31.85
N PHE A 506 13.12 13.20 31.27
CA PHE A 506 13.28 11.91 30.61
C PHE A 506 14.56 11.25 31.14
N GLY A 507 14.35 10.44 32.20
CA GLY A 507 15.39 9.61 32.79
C GLY A 507 15.53 8.25 32.11
N ASP A 508 16.29 7.35 32.71
CA ASP A 508 16.51 5.98 32.26
C ASP A 508 15.28 5.08 32.40
N LYS A 509 14.24 5.50 33.13
CA LYS A 509 12.98 4.76 33.34
C LYS A 509 11.81 5.51 32.67
N PRO A 510 11.43 5.16 31.43
CA PRO A 510 10.39 5.88 30.69
C PRO A 510 9.03 5.91 31.40
N GLU A 511 8.73 4.90 32.18
CA GLU A 511 7.44 4.75 32.87
C GLU A 511 7.21 5.84 33.94
N LEU A 512 8.30 6.48 34.41
CA LEU A 512 8.27 7.54 35.42
C LEU A 512 8.23 8.96 34.81
N ASN A 513 8.37 9.07 33.51
CA ASN A 513 8.39 10.36 32.83
C ASN A 513 7.06 11.10 32.98
N GLN A 514 7.15 12.37 33.40
CA GLN A 514 5.97 13.22 33.49
C GLN A 514 5.55 13.68 32.08
N ILE A 515 4.34 13.31 31.68
CA ILE A 515 3.74 13.72 30.40
C ILE A 515 2.64 14.73 30.72
N SER A 516 2.65 15.89 30.05
CA SER A 516 1.63 16.93 30.15
C SER A 516 0.92 17.11 28.80
N GLN A 517 -0.40 17.30 28.81
CA GLN A 517 -1.19 17.56 27.61
C GLN A 517 -1.25 19.05 27.32
N LEU A 518 -0.80 19.47 26.13
CA LEU A 518 -0.74 20.88 25.75
C LEU A 518 -1.96 21.34 24.93
N THR A 519 -2.56 20.44 24.16
CA THR A 519 -3.74 20.76 23.36
C THR A 519 -4.91 19.84 23.70
N HIS A 520 -6.13 20.38 23.65
CA HIS A 520 -7.36 19.68 23.98
C HIS A 520 -8.37 19.81 22.83
N LEU A 521 -7.99 19.31 21.66
CA LEU A 521 -8.85 19.41 20.48
C LEU A 521 -10.09 18.52 20.63
N LYS A 522 -11.26 19.06 20.32
CA LYS A 522 -12.51 18.29 20.26
C LYS A 522 -12.73 17.65 18.90
N TYR A 523 -12.16 18.23 17.87
CA TYR A 523 -12.26 17.80 16.47
C TYR A 523 -10.88 17.87 15.82
N GLY A 524 -10.67 17.03 14.79
CA GLY A 524 -9.42 17.03 14.05
C GLY A 524 -8.21 16.55 14.86
N ASN A 525 -7.03 16.85 14.37
CA ASN A 525 -5.75 16.41 14.91
C ASN A 525 -4.79 17.58 15.08
N ALA A 526 -3.87 17.46 16.03
CA ALA A 526 -2.71 18.35 16.20
C ALA A 526 -1.43 17.58 15.86
N ARG A 527 -0.76 17.99 14.80
CA ARG A 527 0.40 17.30 14.23
C ARG A 527 1.58 18.26 14.05
N TYR A 528 2.77 17.71 13.94
CA TYR A 528 4.03 18.43 13.69
C TYR A 528 4.30 19.56 14.69
N PRO A 529 4.29 19.28 16.00
CA PRO A 529 4.65 20.29 17.00
C PRO A 529 6.14 20.66 16.89
N MET A 530 6.46 21.96 16.91
CA MET A 530 7.83 22.45 16.75
C MET A 530 8.02 23.80 17.45
N PRO A 531 9.22 24.11 17.95
CA PRO A 531 9.52 25.46 18.41
C PRO A 531 9.40 26.44 17.23
N TYR A 532 8.66 27.52 17.41
CA TYR A 532 8.43 28.52 16.37
C TYR A 532 9.34 29.74 16.56
N ASN A 533 9.41 30.27 17.76
CA ASN A 533 10.38 31.27 18.19
C ASN A 533 10.89 30.93 19.61
N THR A 534 11.42 31.89 20.35
CA THR A 534 11.99 31.67 21.69
C THR A 534 10.95 31.39 22.78
N SER A 535 9.67 31.61 22.52
CA SER A 535 8.59 31.49 23.53
C SER A 535 7.35 30.76 23.05
N HIS A 536 7.21 30.58 21.72
CA HIS A 536 6.05 29.91 21.13
C HIS A 536 6.45 28.64 20.40
N PHE A 537 5.62 27.61 20.54
CA PHE A 537 5.64 26.46 19.65
C PHE A 537 4.53 26.59 18.61
N THR A 538 4.63 25.84 17.53
CA THR A 538 3.63 25.77 16.47
C THR A 538 3.24 24.32 16.21
N PHE A 539 2.03 24.10 15.73
CA PHE A 539 1.55 22.80 15.27
C PHE A 539 0.56 23.02 14.13
N ILE A 540 0.23 21.96 13.41
CA ILE A 540 -0.78 21.96 12.37
C ILE A 540 -2.03 21.30 12.92
N SER A 541 -3.18 21.98 12.77
CA SER A 541 -4.48 21.42 13.13
C SER A 541 -5.49 21.50 11.99
N ASP A 542 -6.26 20.44 11.82
CA ASP A 542 -7.38 20.35 10.89
C ASP A 542 -8.75 20.47 11.60
N GLU A 543 -8.77 20.95 12.82
CA GLU A 543 -9.98 21.16 13.63
C GLU A 543 -11.11 21.88 12.86
N ASN A 544 -10.73 22.84 12.02
CA ASN A 544 -11.67 23.61 11.20
C ASN A 544 -11.89 23.03 9.80
N GLY A 545 -11.49 21.77 9.57
CA GLY A 545 -11.66 21.09 8.29
C GLY A 545 -10.57 21.37 7.26
N ILE A 546 -9.56 22.17 7.59
CA ILE A 546 -8.37 22.41 6.76
C ILE A 546 -7.17 22.47 7.69
N ALA A 547 -6.13 21.68 7.38
CA ALA A 547 -4.89 21.66 8.14
C ALA A 547 -4.15 22.99 8.02
N ASN A 548 -4.29 23.83 9.03
CA ASN A 548 -3.69 25.15 9.14
C ASN A 548 -2.72 25.22 10.32
N ARG A 549 -1.86 26.23 10.32
CA ARG A 549 -0.90 26.47 11.39
C ARG A 549 -1.52 27.17 12.58
N TYR A 550 -1.27 26.62 13.76
CA TYR A 550 -1.56 27.19 15.06
C TYR A 550 -0.27 27.44 15.83
N ALA A 551 -0.31 28.40 16.73
CA ALA A 551 0.75 28.63 17.71
C ALA A 551 0.22 28.40 19.10
N GLY A 552 1.14 28.06 20.02
CA GLY A 552 0.88 27.93 21.43
C GLY A 552 2.01 28.49 22.27
N PHE A 553 1.69 28.96 23.46
CA PHE A 553 2.68 29.29 24.47
C PHE A 553 2.30 28.60 25.79
N PHE A 554 3.33 28.20 26.54
CA PHE A 554 3.14 27.45 27.76
C PHE A 554 2.50 28.26 28.86
N THR A 555 1.57 27.63 29.56
CA THR A 555 0.97 28.09 30.80
C THR A 555 1.07 26.94 31.80
N THR A 556 1.26 27.25 33.08
CA THR A 556 1.35 26.25 34.14
C THR A 556 0.15 26.40 35.07
N THR A 557 -0.56 25.31 35.27
CA THR A 557 -1.68 25.22 36.22
C THR A 557 -1.34 24.24 37.33
N LYS A 558 -1.81 24.49 38.53
CA LYS A 558 -1.68 23.53 39.63
C LYS A 558 -2.66 22.39 39.40
N ALA A 559 -2.16 21.19 39.24
CA ALA A 559 -2.95 20.03 38.83
C ALA A 559 -3.41 19.14 39.99
N GLY A 560 -2.80 19.23 41.17
CA GLY A 560 -3.16 18.42 42.32
C GLY A 560 -1.99 17.91 43.11
N LEU A 561 -2.21 16.78 43.81
CA LEU A 561 -1.21 16.11 44.62
C LEU A 561 -1.01 14.69 44.09
N ASP A 562 0.22 14.32 43.79
CA ASP A 562 0.58 12.94 43.50
C ASP A 562 1.15 12.23 44.70
N THR A 563 0.79 10.98 44.89
CA THR A 563 1.34 10.10 45.91
C THR A 563 2.44 9.25 45.28
N LEU A 564 3.65 9.40 45.81
CA LEU A 564 4.79 8.58 45.42
C LEU A 564 5.03 7.52 46.49
N VAL A 565 5.04 6.25 46.11
CA VAL A 565 5.31 5.14 47.04
C VAL A 565 6.64 4.53 46.65
N LEU A 566 7.59 4.53 47.61
CA LEU A 566 8.90 3.91 47.46
C LEU A 566 8.89 2.50 48.06
N ILE A 567 9.29 1.52 47.26
CA ILE A 567 9.49 0.15 47.72
C ILE A 567 10.85 -0.30 47.17
N ASN A 568 11.84 -0.43 48.10
CA ASN A 568 13.24 -0.67 47.74
C ASN A 568 13.77 0.45 46.82
N ASP A 569 14.18 0.12 45.61
CA ASP A 569 14.65 1.07 44.59
C ASP A 569 13.56 1.48 43.59
N GLU A 570 12.33 1.00 43.78
CA GLU A 570 11.21 1.26 42.87
C GLU A 570 10.28 2.34 43.41
N ILE A 571 10.03 3.36 42.59
CA ILE A 571 9.11 4.46 42.94
C ILE A 571 7.84 4.26 42.11
N LEU A 572 6.73 4.04 42.77
CA LEU A 572 5.41 3.98 42.20
C LEU A 572 4.70 5.32 42.33
N ARG A 573 4.06 5.78 41.27
CA ARG A 573 3.31 7.04 41.22
C ARG A 573 1.84 6.76 41.16
N ASN A 574 1.07 7.25 42.17
CA ASN A 574 -0.38 6.99 42.31
C ASN A 574 -0.75 5.49 42.12
N PRO A 575 -0.02 4.57 42.79
CA PRO A 575 -0.25 3.15 42.57
C PRO A 575 -1.60 2.73 43.14
N THR A 576 -2.20 1.72 42.48
CA THR A 576 -3.31 0.99 43.06
C THR A 576 -2.81 0.02 44.14
N GLU A 577 -3.68 -0.41 45.06
CA GLU A 577 -3.31 -1.41 46.08
C GLU A 577 -2.72 -2.67 45.45
N ALA A 578 -3.29 -3.11 44.35
CA ALA A 578 -2.82 -4.30 43.61
C ALA A 578 -1.41 -4.15 43.03
N GLU A 579 -1.03 -2.95 42.59
CA GLU A 579 0.33 -2.65 42.10
C GLU A 579 1.32 -2.63 43.26
N VAL A 580 0.96 -2.01 44.38
CA VAL A 580 1.78 -2.01 45.60
C VAL A 580 2.02 -3.43 46.10
N ASP A 581 0.98 -4.25 46.19
CA ASP A 581 1.08 -5.66 46.57
C ASP A 581 1.91 -6.51 45.59
N SER A 582 1.83 -6.23 44.31
CA SER A 582 2.63 -6.92 43.30
C SER A 582 4.12 -6.65 43.46
N VAL A 583 4.50 -5.37 43.70
CA VAL A 583 5.89 -4.96 43.91
C VAL A 583 6.41 -5.45 45.24
N LEU A 584 5.62 -5.38 46.32
CA LEU A 584 5.99 -5.93 47.64
C LEU A 584 6.29 -7.44 47.54
N ARG A 585 5.45 -8.22 46.81
CA ARG A 585 5.71 -9.65 46.55
C ARG A 585 6.99 -9.88 45.76
N ALA A 586 7.25 -9.05 44.74
CA ALA A 586 8.45 -9.18 43.91
C ALA A 586 9.72 -8.99 44.73
N TYR A 587 9.71 -8.03 45.65
CA TYR A 587 10.86 -7.75 46.55
C TYR A 587 10.81 -8.55 47.86
N LYS A 588 9.79 -9.42 48.06
CA LYS A 588 9.59 -10.20 49.29
C LYS A 588 9.56 -9.31 50.58
N LYS A 589 8.97 -8.12 50.46
CA LYS A 589 8.75 -7.18 51.55
C LYS A 589 7.32 -7.21 52.04
N THR A 590 7.11 -6.81 53.29
CA THR A 590 5.79 -6.70 53.92
C THR A 590 5.33 -5.25 54.06
N ASP A 591 6.25 -4.29 53.99
CA ASP A 591 5.96 -2.87 54.23
C ASP A 591 6.56 -1.97 53.14
N ILE A 592 5.94 -0.81 52.96
CA ILE A 592 6.36 0.28 52.08
C ILE A 592 7.48 1.05 52.73
N ASP A 593 8.56 1.42 52.03
CA ASP A 593 9.69 2.12 52.59
C ASP A 593 9.38 3.60 52.90
N SER A 594 8.69 4.28 51.96
CA SER A 594 8.22 5.66 52.21
C SER A 594 7.08 6.06 51.31
N ILE A 595 6.25 7.00 51.77
CA ILE A 595 5.20 7.65 50.98
C ILE A 595 5.46 9.14 50.97
N ALA A 596 5.53 9.76 49.80
CA ALA A 596 5.64 11.19 49.63
C ALA A 596 4.45 11.73 48.84
N VAL A 597 3.83 12.81 49.33
CA VAL A 597 2.80 13.53 48.61
C VAL A 597 3.41 14.78 48.00
N VAL A 598 3.47 14.86 46.68
CA VAL A 598 4.12 15.95 45.96
C VAL A 598 3.06 16.78 45.24
N SER A 599 3.12 18.11 45.40
CA SER A 599 2.28 19.03 44.64
C SER A 599 2.75 19.07 43.18
N ILE A 600 1.84 18.77 42.25
CA ILE A 600 2.14 18.77 40.83
C ILE A 600 1.59 20.02 40.20
N SER A 601 2.40 20.62 39.35
CA SER A 601 1.95 21.60 38.35
C SER A 601 1.93 20.95 37.00
N GLU A 602 0.80 20.98 36.31
CA GLU A 602 0.69 20.56 34.91
C GLU A 602 0.97 21.72 33.97
N ASP A 603 1.77 21.43 32.97
CA ASP A 603 1.98 22.35 31.86
C ASP A 603 0.81 22.21 30.86
N THR A 604 0.23 23.33 30.55
CA THR A 604 -0.79 23.46 29.50
C THR A 604 -0.37 24.52 28.49
N ALA A 605 -1.10 24.71 27.42
CA ALA A 605 -0.80 25.77 26.48
C ALA A 605 -2.06 26.54 26.09
N TYR A 606 -1.90 27.84 25.94
CA TYR A 606 -2.88 28.66 25.22
C TYR A 606 -2.57 28.64 23.73
N THR A 607 -3.53 28.23 22.89
CA THR A 607 -3.36 28.04 21.45
C THR A 607 -4.24 28.96 20.64
N PHE A 608 -3.75 29.38 19.48
CA PHE A 608 -4.47 30.25 18.57
C PHE A 608 -4.00 30.06 17.11
N PRO A 609 -4.88 30.31 16.09
CA PRO A 609 -4.54 30.13 14.70
C PRO A 609 -3.54 31.19 14.18
N LEU A 610 -2.58 30.75 13.34
CA LEU A 610 -1.65 31.63 12.62
C LEU A 610 -1.92 31.70 11.12
N SER A 611 -2.64 30.74 10.55
CA SER A 611 -2.99 30.74 9.14
C SER A 611 -4.47 30.36 8.94
N ASN A 612 -5.01 30.73 7.77
CA ASN A 612 -6.35 30.37 7.34
C ASN A 612 -6.32 30.18 5.82
N TYR A 613 -5.49 29.20 5.38
CA TYR A 613 -5.35 28.89 3.96
C TYR A 613 -6.56 28.14 3.41
N PRO A 614 -6.78 28.17 2.10
CA PRO A 614 -7.90 27.48 1.45
C PRO A 614 -7.67 25.98 1.27
N SER A 615 -6.44 25.46 1.48
CA SER A 615 -6.11 24.04 1.45
C SER A 615 -5.06 23.66 2.49
N ASN A 616 -4.87 22.38 2.70
CA ASN A 616 -4.01 21.83 3.73
C ASN A 616 -2.54 22.20 3.57
N ILE A 617 -1.88 22.48 4.69
CA ILE A 617 -0.43 22.41 4.82
C ILE A 617 -0.10 20.91 4.93
N ALA A 618 0.49 20.34 3.88
CA ALA A 618 0.79 18.91 3.81
C ALA A 618 2.04 18.53 4.63
N GLU A 619 3.08 19.38 4.59
CA GLU A 619 4.31 19.19 5.34
C GLU A 619 4.83 20.53 5.83
N THR A 620 5.48 20.54 6.98
CA THR A 620 6.10 21.72 7.54
C THR A 620 7.30 21.39 8.41
N ARG A 621 8.32 22.25 8.39
CA ARG A 621 9.45 22.22 9.31
C ARG A 621 9.87 23.65 9.65
N VAL A 622 10.25 23.88 10.90
CA VAL A 622 10.81 25.17 11.34
C VAL A 622 12.32 25.08 11.35
N ALA A 623 12.95 26.03 10.73
CA ALA A 623 14.41 26.09 10.57
C ALA A 623 15.15 26.75 11.74
N GLY A 624 14.67 26.56 12.96
CA GLY A 624 15.35 26.95 14.19
C GLY A 624 15.82 28.41 14.19
N THR A 625 17.13 28.63 14.33
CA THR A 625 17.71 29.97 14.42
C THR A 625 17.64 30.79 13.14
N ASN A 626 17.30 30.20 12.00
CA ASN A 626 17.16 30.90 10.73
C ASN A 626 15.87 31.75 10.63
N ASN A 627 14.95 31.61 11.59
CA ASN A 627 13.64 32.26 11.58
C ASN A 627 12.86 32.01 10.28
N GLN A 628 13.01 30.83 9.72
CA GLN A 628 12.33 30.40 8.51
C GLN A 628 11.52 29.14 8.77
N VAL A 629 10.49 28.96 7.94
CA VAL A 629 9.59 27.81 7.96
C VAL A 629 9.50 27.28 6.54
N SER A 630 9.70 25.98 6.38
CA SER A 630 9.36 25.29 5.16
C SER A 630 7.91 24.82 5.24
N GLU A 631 7.15 25.07 4.19
CA GLU A 631 5.79 24.58 4.03
C GLU A 631 5.61 23.94 2.66
N VAL A 632 4.92 22.81 2.64
CA VAL A 632 4.42 22.21 1.41
C VAL A 632 2.90 22.35 1.46
N THR A 633 2.35 23.13 0.55
CA THR A 633 0.91 23.33 0.42
C THR A 633 0.40 22.66 -0.84
N ARG A 634 -0.83 22.18 -0.78
CA ARG A 634 -1.52 21.66 -1.95
C ARG A 634 -2.32 22.78 -2.60
N GLN A 635 -2.10 23.00 -3.87
CA GLN A 635 -2.85 23.97 -4.67
C GLN A 635 -3.32 23.29 -5.94
N SER A 636 -4.61 23.09 -6.06
CA SER A 636 -5.19 22.27 -7.11
C SER A 636 -4.59 20.84 -7.08
N ASP A 637 -4.06 20.35 -8.19
CA ASP A 637 -3.40 19.06 -8.30
C ASP A 637 -1.86 19.10 -8.07
N ALA A 638 -1.33 20.29 -7.72
CA ALA A 638 0.09 20.49 -7.49
C ALA A 638 0.43 20.69 -6.00
N LYS A 639 1.62 20.25 -5.61
CA LYS A 639 2.23 20.57 -4.31
C LYS A 639 3.28 21.66 -4.51
N ASN A 640 3.15 22.74 -3.76
CA ASN A 640 4.03 23.89 -3.83
C ASN A 640 4.91 24.00 -2.59
N LEU A 641 6.20 24.26 -2.83
CA LEU A 641 7.20 24.39 -1.77
C LEU A 641 7.40 25.87 -1.43
N TYR A 642 7.19 26.21 -0.18
CA TYR A 642 7.39 27.59 0.32
C TYR A 642 8.47 27.64 1.38
N LYS A 643 9.30 28.66 1.28
CA LYS A 643 10.29 29.04 2.27
C LYS A 643 9.87 30.39 2.85
N LEU A 644 9.23 30.36 4.01
CA LEU A 644 8.58 31.52 4.62
C LEU A 644 9.40 32.04 5.79
N LYS A 645 9.25 33.31 6.11
CA LYS A 645 9.68 33.86 7.39
C LYS A 645 8.62 33.61 8.45
N ILE A 646 9.05 33.49 9.69
CA ILE A 646 8.17 33.45 10.85
C ILE A 646 7.31 34.72 10.89
N ASP A 647 6.00 34.57 11.00
CA ASP A 647 5.05 35.68 11.04
C ASP A 647 4.88 36.23 12.45
N GLU A 648 5.83 37.07 12.89
CA GLU A 648 5.81 37.74 14.19
C GLU A 648 4.59 38.67 14.35
N VAL A 649 4.06 39.19 13.22
CA VAL A 649 2.88 40.09 13.27
C VAL A 649 1.63 39.26 13.61
N ALA A 650 1.47 38.10 13.02
CA ALA A 650 0.36 37.19 13.35
C ALA A 650 0.43 36.69 14.80
N LEU A 651 1.65 36.40 15.30
CA LEU A 651 1.85 36.04 16.71
C LEU A 651 1.38 37.13 17.68
N ASN A 652 1.73 38.38 17.39
CA ASN A 652 1.41 39.49 18.29
C ASN A 652 -0.05 39.94 18.19
N LYS A 653 -0.59 40.02 16.98
CA LYS A 653 -1.97 40.54 16.77
C LYS A 653 -3.06 39.51 17.06
N ARG A 654 -2.78 38.21 16.90
CA ARG A 654 -3.74 37.11 17.10
C ARG A 654 -5.10 37.31 16.44
N ASN A 655 -5.14 38.00 15.29
CA ASN A 655 -6.35 38.44 14.62
C ASN A 655 -6.81 37.51 13.49
N ILE A 656 -6.18 36.33 13.36
CA ILE A 656 -6.55 35.35 12.36
C ILE A 656 -7.69 34.49 12.91
N SER A 657 -8.83 34.45 12.20
CA SER A 657 -9.94 33.57 12.50
C SER A 657 -9.88 32.39 11.54
N ALA A 658 -9.66 31.19 12.07
CA ALA A 658 -9.77 29.95 11.30
C ALA A 658 -11.26 29.62 11.16
N ARG A 659 -11.83 29.85 9.99
CA ARG A 659 -13.23 29.54 9.71
C ARG A 659 -13.39 28.05 9.42
N PRO A 660 -14.39 27.37 10.01
CA PRO A 660 -14.69 26.00 9.66
C PRO A 660 -15.14 25.88 8.21
N THR A 661 -14.88 24.74 7.60
CA THR A 661 -15.48 24.35 6.31
C THR A 661 -16.93 23.93 6.53
N LEU A 662 -17.71 23.87 5.45
CA LEU A 662 -19.07 23.33 5.53
C LEU A 662 -19.09 21.89 6.08
N TYR A 663 -18.07 21.11 5.78
CA TYR A 663 -17.88 19.78 6.34
C TYR A 663 -17.63 19.83 7.86
N ALA A 664 -16.70 20.67 8.31
CA ALA A 664 -16.38 20.81 9.73
C ALA A 664 -17.57 21.34 10.53
N GLU A 665 -18.32 22.34 10.00
CA GLU A 665 -19.54 22.82 10.61
C GLU A 665 -20.60 21.72 10.80
N LYS A 666 -20.75 20.85 9.79
CA LYS A 666 -21.64 19.69 9.88
C LYS A 666 -21.20 18.73 10.99
N LEU A 667 -19.89 18.41 11.03
CA LEU A 667 -19.31 17.51 12.04
C LEU A 667 -19.49 18.07 13.47
N MET A 668 -19.26 19.38 13.66
CA MET A 668 -19.46 20.04 14.94
C MET A 668 -20.93 19.98 15.39
N LYS A 669 -21.87 20.27 14.51
CA LYS A 669 -23.31 20.18 14.80
C LYS A 669 -23.75 18.76 15.15
N GLU A 670 -23.28 17.76 14.40
CA GLU A 670 -23.59 16.36 14.66
C GLU A 670 -23.07 15.91 16.05
N SER A 671 -21.88 16.33 16.44
CA SER A 671 -21.34 15.96 17.77
C SER A 671 -21.99 16.74 18.92
N GLU A 672 -22.43 18.00 18.71
CA GLU A 672 -23.23 18.73 19.70
C GLU A 672 -24.57 18.04 19.93
N LEU A 673 -25.24 17.59 18.87
CA LEU A 673 -26.48 16.83 18.99
C LEU A 673 -26.29 15.51 19.75
N THR A 674 -25.16 14.83 19.57
CA THR A 674 -24.84 13.60 20.29
C THR A 674 -24.60 13.85 21.78
N LEU A 675 -23.97 14.98 22.14
CA LEU A 675 -23.79 15.38 23.54
C LEU A 675 -25.10 15.74 24.23
N ILE A 676 -26.06 16.34 23.53
CA ILE A 676 -27.37 16.69 24.06
C ILE A 676 -28.24 15.44 24.23
N ASN A 677 -28.07 14.45 23.39
CA ASN A 677 -28.86 13.22 23.45
C ASN A 677 -27.94 11.98 23.43
N PRO A 678 -27.39 11.57 24.59
CA PRO A 678 -26.45 10.43 24.69
C PRO A 678 -27.02 9.11 24.20
N ALA A 679 -28.36 8.94 24.15
CA ALA A 679 -29.01 7.76 23.59
C ALA A 679 -28.73 7.56 22.10
N LEU A 680 -28.31 8.61 21.38
CA LEU A 680 -27.88 8.53 19.97
C LEU A 680 -26.46 7.96 19.79
N SER A 681 -25.69 7.89 20.87
CA SER A 681 -24.30 7.42 20.85
C SER A 681 -24.14 5.96 21.31
N LEU A 682 -25.18 5.38 21.90
CA LEU A 682 -25.14 3.99 22.35
C LEU A 682 -25.32 3.03 21.15
N PRO A 683 -24.48 2.01 21.00
CA PRO A 683 -24.79 0.93 20.08
C PRO A 683 -26.11 0.29 20.51
N SER A 684 -26.98 -0.02 19.57
CA SER A 684 -28.21 -0.75 19.84
C SER A 684 -27.86 -1.99 20.66
N PRO A 685 -28.56 -2.26 21.80
CA PRO A 685 -28.30 -3.45 22.55
C PRO A 685 -28.50 -4.65 21.60
N ALA A 686 -27.48 -5.50 21.53
CA ALA A 686 -27.62 -6.78 20.86
C ALA A 686 -28.87 -7.45 21.43
N LEU A 687 -29.82 -7.81 20.58
CA LEU A 687 -30.93 -8.65 20.96
C LEU A 687 -30.33 -9.98 21.48
N ASN A 688 -30.27 -10.10 22.80
CA ASN A 688 -30.07 -11.39 23.44
C ASN A 688 -31.31 -12.23 23.15
N THR A 689 -31.26 -13.01 22.07
CA THR A 689 -32.14 -14.14 21.89
C THR A 689 -31.62 -15.24 22.77
N GLU A 690 -32.14 -15.33 23.99
CA GLU A 690 -32.08 -16.59 24.76
C GLU A 690 -32.77 -17.68 23.94
N PRO A 691 -32.22 -18.90 23.88
CA PRO A 691 -32.87 -20.01 23.22
C PRO A 691 -34.00 -20.54 24.13
N THR A 692 -35.22 -20.17 23.82
CA THR A 692 -36.38 -20.88 24.33
C THR A 692 -36.48 -22.24 23.66
N LYS A 693 -36.35 -23.27 24.47
CA LYS A 693 -36.66 -24.67 24.13
C LYS A 693 -38.16 -24.88 23.94
N ASP A 694 -38.43 -25.77 22.99
CA ASP A 694 -39.63 -26.62 22.80
C ASP A 694 -40.91 -25.99 22.23
N SER A 695 -41.35 -26.40 21.06
CA SER A 695 -42.11 -27.66 20.85
C SER A 695 -42.73 -27.74 19.45
N THR A 696 -42.56 -28.94 18.89
CA THR A 696 -43.45 -29.65 17.94
C THR A 696 -43.99 -29.02 16.67
N ALA A 697 -43.45 -29.58 15.61
CA ALA A 697 -44.01 -29.91 14.31
C ALA A 697 -45.42 -29.43 13.90
N LYS A 698 -45.46 -28.74 12.75
CA LYS A 698 -46.33 -29.13 11.61
C LYS A 698 -45.80 -28.51 10.35
N LYS A 699 -45.64 -29.35 9.34
CA LYS A 699 -45.49 -28.99 7.93
C LYS A 699 -46.74 -28.24 7.48
N ASP A 700 -46.58 -27.16 6.71
CA ASP A 700 -47.38 -26.98 5.51
C ASP A 700 -46.66 -25.95 4.62
N ASP A 701 -46.67 -26.26 3.34
CA ASP A 701 -46.19 -25.51 2.21
C ASP A 701 -46.97 -24.19 2.13
N ASP A 702 -46.21 -23.07 2.01
CA ASP A 702 -46.52 -21.93 1.15
C ASP A 702 -45.49 -20.82 1.38
N LEU A 703 -44.45 -20.89 0.64
CA LEU A 703 -43.40 -19.86 0.58
C LEU A 703 -43.68 -18.98 -0.63
N PHE A 704 -44.55 -17.99 -0.49
CA PHE A 704 -44.53 -16.73 -1.24
C PHE A 704 -45.74 -15.88 -0.83
N GLN A 705 -45.64 -15.20 0.31
CA GLN A 705 -46.45 -14.01 0.55
C GLN A 705 -45.59 -12.79 0.69
N SER A 706 -45.68 -11.94 -0.30
CA SER A 706 -45.17 -10.59 -0.29
C SER A 706 -46.01 -9.73 0.68
N GLU A 707 -45.50 -9.46 1.87
CA GLU A 707 -46.04 -8.43 2.74
C GLU A 707 -45.49 -7.04 2.38
N PHE A 708 -46.04 -6.46 1.34
CA PHE A 708 -46.12 -5.01 1.21
C PHE A 708 -47.59 -4.61 0.96
N SER A 709 -48.37 -4.64 2.01
CA SER A 709 -49.63 -3.92 2.03
C SER A 709 -49.37 -2.47 2.46
N ILE A 710 -49.54 -1.58 1.47
CA ILE A 710 -49.61 -0.14 1.73
C ILE A 710 -50.96 0.15 2.36
N ASP A 711 -51.02 0.32 3.67
CA ASP A 711 -52.13 0.95 4.32
C ASP A 711 -52.03 2.48 4.17
N LYS A 712 -52.88 3.01 3.29
CA LYS A 712 -53.23 4.45 3.25
C LYS A 712 -54.22 4.72 4.38
N ASN A 713 -53.78 5.49 5.36
CA ASN A 713 -54.46 6.47 6.16
C ASN A 713 -54.01 6.47 7.60
N LYS A 714 -53.21 7.47 7.95
CA LYS A 714 -53.47 8.39 9.06
C LYS A 714 -52.40 9.49 9.04
N THR A 715 -52.86 10.64 8.70
CA THR A 715 -52.29 11.92 9.13
C THR A 715 -52.32 11.94 10.64
N ASP A 716 -51.13 12.16 11.25
CA ASP A 716 -50.97 13.12 12.33
C ASP A 716 -49.51 13.25 12.78
N SER A 717 -49.12 14.53 12.85
CA SER A 717 -48.20 15.12 13.82
C SER A 717 -46.75 14.64 13.91
N ASN A 718 -45.84 15.50 13.50
CA ASN A 718 -44.53 15.81 14.10
C ASN A 718 -43.96 14.77 15.10
N ALA A 719 -43.69 13.61 14.65
CA ALA A 719 -42.69 12.77 15.30
C ALA A 719 -41.39 12.88 14.48
N GLN A 720 -40.40 13.58 15.03
CA GLN A 720 -39.04 13.50 14.58
C GLN A 720 -38.64 11.99 14.52
N GLN A 721 -38.48 11.49 13.32
CA GLN A 721 -37.97 10.14 13.15
C GLN A 721 -36.64 10.04 13.91
N PRO A 722 -36.40 9.01 14.72
CA PRO A 722 -35.12 8.85 15.39
C PRO A 722 -34.03 8.76 14.32
N ILE A 723 -33.13 9.74 14.36
CA ILE A 723 -31.95 9.74 13.51
C ILE A 723 -31.14 8.49 13.91
N ALA A 724 -31.01 7.54 13.01
CA ALA A 724 -30.20 6.36 13.27
C ALA A 724 -28.80 6.78 13.77
N PRO A 725 -28.27 6.20 14.84
CA PRO A 725 -27.00 6.62 15.40
C PRO A 725 -25.89 6.49 14.34
N LYS A 726 -25.18 7.57 14.12
CA LYS A 726 -24.05 7.58 13.19
C LYS A 726 -22.91 6.81 13.87
N ILE A 727 -22.61 5.65 13.34
CA ILE A 727 -21.48 4.83 13.83
C ILE A 727 -20.20 5.63 13.54
N ASN A 728 -19.50 6.04 14.59
CA ASN A 728 -18.20 6.70 14.44
C ASN A 728 -17.14 5.65 14.11
N LYS A 729 -16.81 5.54 12.84
CA LYS A 729 -15.79 4.59 12.34
C LYS A 729 -14.37 4.91 12.83
N ASP A 730 -14.15 6.12 13.35
CA ASP A 730 -12.85 6.59 13.81
C ASP A 730 -12.69 6.45 15.33
N ASP A 731 -13.71 6.00 16.06
CA ASP A 731 -13.63 5.79 17.48
C ASP A 731 -12.99 4.43 17.79
N TYR A 732 -11.88 4.46 18.50
CA TYR A 732 -11.17 3.28 19.00
C TYR A 732 -11.68 2.76 20.33
N SER A 733 -12.61 3.42 20.97
CA SER A 733 -13.23 2.91 22.19
C SER A 733 -14.05 1.66 21.87
N ILE A 734 -13.35 0.60 21.53
CA ILE A 734 -13.89 -0.74 21.51
C ILE A 734 -14.01 -1.09 22.99
N PRO A 735 -15.22 -1.37 23.52
CA PRO A 735 -15.35 -1.99 24.83
C PRO A 735 -14.37 -3.15 24.79
N ALA A 736 -13.49 -3.23 25.80
CA ALA A 736 -12.53 -4.30 25.89
C ALA A 736 -13.26 -5.56 25.50
N ALA A 737 -13.00 -6.06 24.30
CA ALA A 737 -13.67 -7.25 23.83
C ALA A 737 -13.13 -8.35 24.73
N ASP A 738 -13.74 -8.45 25.90
CA ASP A 738 -13.45 -9.45 26.86
C ASP A 738 -13.42 -10.71 26.09
N ASN A 739 -12.21 -11.19 25.81
CA ASN A 739 -11.95 -12.51 25.36
C ASN A 739 -11.75 -12.82 23.87
N VAL A 740 -11.59 -11.89 22.96
CA VAL A 740 -11.12 -12.27 21.61
C VAL A 740 -9.79 -13.01 21.73
N LEU A 741 -8.85 -12.45 22.50
CA LEU A 741 -7.53 -13.06 22.71
C LEU A 741 -7.56 -14.27 23.62
N ALA A 742 -8.45 -14.32 24.62
CA ALA A 742 -8.60 -15.50 25.50
C ALA A 742 -9.13 -16.73 24.76
N LYS A 743 -9.95 -16.50 23.73
CA LYS A 743 -10.47 -17.56 22.85
C LYS A 743 -9.53 -17.86 21.68
N ALA A 744 -8.69 -16.93 21.29
CA ALA A 744 -7.80 -17.07 20.15
C ALA A 744 -6.76 -18.16 20.36
N LYS A 745 -6.55 -18.98 19.33
CA LYS A 745 -5.55 -20.05 19.32
C LYS A 745 -4.36 -19.66 18.47
N LEU A 746 -3.16 -19.86 18.99
CA LEU A 746 -1.92 -19.60 18.26
C LEU A 746 -1.45 -20.84 17.52
N PHE A 747 -1.18 -20.72 16.23
CA PHE A 747 -0.71 -21.80 15.37
C PHE A 747 0.53 -21.40 14.59
N ARG A 748 1.33 -22.39 14.21
CA ARG A 748 2.39 -22.20 13.21
C ARG A 748 1.83 -22.40 11.82
N TYR A 749 2.22 -21.52 10.91
CA TYR A 749 1.86 -21.64 9.50
C TYR A 749 2.54 -22.85 8.85
N LYS A 750 1.75 -23.65 8.14
CA LYS A 750 2.21 -24.80 7.35
C LYS A 750 1.88 -24.53 5.86
N PRO A 751 2.89 -24.40 4.97
CA PRO A 751 2.67 -23.99 3.58
C PRO A 751 2.04 -25.04 2.66
N LEU A 752 1.67 -26.20 3.17
CA LEU A 752 1.12 -27.31 2.35
C LEU A 752 -0.40 -27.32 2.23
N LYS A 753 -1.08 -26.28 2.68
CA LYS A 753 -2.53 -26.12 2.45
C LYS A 753 -2.73 -25.23 1.22
N PHE A 754 -3.13 -25.85 0.13
CA PHE A 754 -3.45 -25.17 -1.12
C PHE A 754 -4.94 -24.78 -1.14
N ALA A 755 -5.21 -23.57 -1.58
CA ALA A 755 -6.54 -23.08 -1.90
C ALA A 755 -6.60 -22.72 -3.38
N ALA A 756 -7.75 -22.89 -3.99
CA ALA A 756 -7.92 -22.46 -5.36
C ALA A 756 -7.87 -20.92 -5.43
N ASP A 757 -6.98 -20.37 -6.26
CA ASP A 757 -6.80 -18.92 -6.40
C ASP A 757 -7.66 -18.35 -7.50
N PHE A 758 -7.70 -19.04 -8.63
CA PHE A 758 -8.50 -18.62 -9.78
C PHE A 758 -8.89 -19.77 -10.69
N GLY A 759 -10.02 -19.58 -11.35
CA GLY A 759 -10.42 -20.34 -12.51
C GLY A 759 -10.88 -19.40 -13.59
N SER A 760 -10.48 -19.62 -14.83
CA SER A 760 -10.98 -18.84 -15.93
C SER A 760 -11.31 -19.77 -17.12
N ALA A 761 -12.45 -19.52 -17.74
CA ALA A 761 -12.86 -20.18 -18.97
C ALA A 761 -13.09 -19.10 -20.04
N ALA A 762 -12.48 -19.26 -21.18
CA ALA A 762 -12.59 -18.31 -22.27
C ALA A 762 -12.64 -19.01 -23.62
N PHE A 763 -13.40 -18.46 -24.56
CA PHE A 763 -13.28 -18.78 -25.97
C PHE A 763 -12.25 -17.80 -26.55
N ASN A 764 -11.05 -18.28 -26.83
CA ASN A 764 -9.99 -17.45 -27.36
C ASN A 764 -9.24 -18.19 -28.49
N THR A 765 -8.90 -17.44 -29.49
CA THR A 765 -7.95 -17.87 -30.55
C THR A 765 -6.50 -17.72 -30.11
N GLY A 766 -6.24 -17.03 -28.98
CA GLY A 766 -4.93 -16.81 -28.43
C GLY A 766 -4.43 -18.00 -27.62
N VAL A 767 -3.28 -18.49 -27.95
CA VAL A 767 -2.57 -19.55 -27.28
C VAL A 767 -2.16 -19.10 -25.88
N LEU A 768 -2.05 -20.06 -24.95
CA LEU A 768 -1.27 -19.90 -23.72
C LEU A 768 0.02 -19.14 -24.02
N ILE A 769 0.36 -18.23 -23.15
CA ILE A 769 1.36 -17.14 -23.29
C ILE A 769 2.73 -17.60 -23.81
N ASN A 770 3.06 -18.90 -23.74
CA ASN A 770 4.27 -19.48 -24.30
C ASN A 770 3.88 -20.46 -25.43
N ARG A 771 4.04 -20.02 -26.66
CA ARG A 771 3.91 -20.91 -27.82
C ARG A 771 5.17 -21.72 -27.93
N TYR A 772 5.12 -22.96 -27.52
CA TYR A 772 6.10 -23.93 -27.96
C TYR A 772 5.64 -24.43 -29.34
N GLN A 773 6.26 -23.91 -30.38
CA GLN A 773 6.14 -24.51 -31.71
C GLN A 773 7.10 -25.67 -31.84
N LEU A 774 6.70 -26.68 -32.64
CA LEU A 774 7.64 -27.68 -33.11
C LEU A 774 8.85 -26.98 -33.69
N TYR A 775 10.06 -27.31 -33.21
CA TYR A 775 11.29 -26.83 -33.82
C TYR A 775 11.41 -27.45 -35.23
N SER A 776 11.04 -26.66 -36.23
CA SER A 776 11.10 -27.10 -37.64
C SER A 776 12.43 -26.78 -38.30
N GLY A 777 13.41 -26.26 -37.58
CA GLY A 777 14.74 -25.90 -38.15
C GLY A 777 14.66 -24.74 -39.17
N GLY A 778 13.56 -24.10 -39.33
CA GLY A 778 13.31 -23.09 -40.34
C GLY A 778 12.99 -21.71 -39.79
N SER A 779 13.44 -20.72 -40.49
CA SER A 779 13.32 -19.31 -40.27
C SER A 779 12.03 -18.70 -40.84
N GLY A 780 10.90 -19.27 -40.55
CA GLY A 780 9.60 -18.72 -40.99
C GLY A 780 8.94 -17.83 -39.90
N PRO A 781 8.22 -16.76 -40.29
CA PRO A 781 7.35 -16.05 -39.36
C PRO A 781 6.34 -17.03 -38.77
N ILE A 782 5.97 -16.84 -37.52
CA ILE A 782 4.89 -17.58 -36.88
C ILE A 782 3.61 -17.30 -37.67
N MET A 783 3.23 -18.20 -38.52
CA MET A 783 1.91 -18.16 -39.11
C MET A 783 0.92 -18.53 -37.99
N LEU A 784 0.11 -17.58 -37.57
CA LEU A 784 -1.15 -17.89 -36.95
C LEU A 784 -1.90 -18.77 -37.90
N ASN A 785 -2.05 -20.07 -37.59
CA ASN A 785 -2.89 -20.93 -38.40
C ASN A 785 -4.25 -20.28 -38.58
N SER A 786 -4.55 -19.83 -39.78
CA SER A 786 -5.82 -19.20 -40.15
C SER A 786 -7.00 -20.17 -40.11
N GLU A 787 -6.76 -21.43 -39.87
CA GLU A 787 -7.76 -22.46 -39.58
C GLU A 787 -8.12 -22.47 -38.08
N SER A 788 -8.32 -21.30 -37.48
CA SER A 788 -8.70 -21.19 -36.06
C SER A 788 -10.19 -21.47 -35.94
N VAL A 789 -10.48 -22.68 -35.75
CA VAL A 789 -11.67 -23.19 -35.12
C VAL A 789 -11.75 -22.55 -33.72
N LEU A 790 -12.91 -22.10 -33.27
CA LEU A 790 -13.17 -21.63 -31.92
C LEU A 790 -12.53 -22.59 -30.92
N ASN A 791 -11.63 -22.10 -30.10
CA ASN A 791 -10.94 -22.90 -29.07
C ASN A 791 -11.42 -22.53 -27.71
N GLY A 792 -11.87 -23.51 -26.95
CA GLY A 792 -12.13 -23.33 -25.51
C GLY A 792 -10.83 -23.45 -24.70
N MET A 793 -10.59 -22.54 -23.80
CA MET A 793 -9.45 -22.57 -22.89
C MET A 793 -9.91 -22.46 -21.45
N ILE A 794 -9.39 -23.33 -20.59
CA ILE A 794 -9.59 -23.32 -19.16
C ILE A 794 -8.23 -23.12 -18.51
N LYS A 795 -8.13 -22.16 -17.61
CA LYS A 795 -6.96 -21.95 -16.73
C LYS A 795 -7.39 -22.13 -15.28
N LEU A 796 -6.60 -22.82 -14.52
CA LEU A 796 -6.78 -23.04 -13.09
C LEU A 796 -5.48 -22.74 -12.37
N GLY A 797 -5.56 -22.05 -11.24
CA GLY A 797 -4.45 -21.80 -10.36
C GLY A 797 -4.81 -22.11 -8.92
N THR A 798 -3.86 -22.69 -8.22
CA THR A 798 -3.93 -22.94 -6.79
C THR A 798 -2.61 -22.60 -6.15
N SER A 799 -2.67 -21.97 -4.98
CA SER A 799 -1.48 -21.63 -4.22
C SER A 799 -1.67 -21.88 -2.73
N ASP A 800 -0.57 -21.85 -2.01
CA ASP A 800 -0.65 -21.69 -0.56
C ASP A 800 -1.11 -20.28 -0.20
N LEU A 801 -1.46 -20.03 1.05
CA LEU A 801 -2.02 -18.74 1.47
C LEU A 801 -1.13 -17.54 1.13
N LEU A 802 0.20 -17.70 1.24
CA LEU A 802 1.18 -16.65 0.97
C LEU A 802 1.58 -16.56 -0.51
N GLU A 803 1.02 -17.41 -1.35
CA GLU A 803 1.38 -17.53 -2.77
C GLU A 803 2.87 -17.82 -3.00
N ASP A 804 3.51 -18.41 -2.02
CA ASP A 804 4.90 -18.85 -2.09
C ASP A 804 5.07 -20.12 -2.92
N LEU A 805 4.08 -21.01 -2.88
CA LEU A 805 3.98 -22.23 -3.66
C LEU A 805 2.77 -22.13 -4.59
N LYS A 806 2.99 -22.21 -5.90
CA LYS A 806 1.92 -22.08 -6.90
C LYS A 806 1.88 -23.28 -7.82
N ILE A 807 0.68 -23.72 -8.16
CA ILE A 807 0.42 -24.71 -9.20
C ILE A 807 -0.56 -24.07 -10.19
N ASN A 808 -0.09 -23.82 -11.38
CA ASN A 808 -0.90 -23.24 -12.46
C ASN A 808 -1.09 -24.28 -13.55
N GLY A 809 -2.35 -24.48 -13.93
CA GLY A 809 -2.72 -25.37 -15.03
C GLY A 809 -3.47 -24.61 -16.12
N ALA A 810 -3.28 -25.03 -17.34
CA ALA A 810 -4.07 -24.56 -18.46
C ALA A 810 -4.36 -25.71 -19.43
N PHE A 811 -5.59 -25.76 -19.91
CA PHE A 811 -6.06 -26.72 -20.87
C PHE A 811 -6.78 -25.99 -22.00
N ARG A 812 -6.38 -26.30 -23.23
CA ARG A 812 -7.04 -25.82 -24.44
C ARG A 812 -7.51 -26.99 -25.28
N ILE A 813 -8.74 -26.92 -25.78
CA ILE A 813 -9.30 -27.90 -26.70
C ILE A 813 -9.85 -27.18 -27.91
N GLY A 814 -9.50 -27.68 -29.11
CA GLY A 814 -10.09 -27.22 -30.34
C GLY A 814 -11.50 -27.77 -30.52
N THR A 815 -12.37 -27.07 -31.25
CA THR A 815 -13.73 -27.54 -31.56
C THR A 815 -13.76 -28.82 -32.38
N ASN A 816 -12.65 -29.14 -33.03
CA ASN A 816 -12.46 -30.43 -33.69
C ASN A 816 -12.21 -31.58 -32.74
N LEU A 817 -12.04 -31.32 -31.43
CA LEU A 817 -11.68 -32.25 -30.35
C LEU A 817 -10.40 -33.07 -30.60
N LYS A 818 -9.69 -32.79 -31.67
CA LYS A 818 -8.47 -33.52 -32.11
C LYS A 818 -7.23 -32.80 -31.61
N ASP A 819 -7.28 -31.47 -31.53
CA ASP A 819 -6.17 -30.62 -31.12
C ASP A 819 -6.38 -30.20 -29.67
N ASN A 820 -5.37 -30.43 -28.87
CA ASN A 820 -5.40 -30.05 -27.46
C ASN A 820 -4.01 -29.63 -26.95
N GLU A 821 -4.02 -28.74 -25.96
CA GLU A 821 -2.81 -28.35 -25.27
C GLU A 821 -3.02 -28.46 -23.77
N TRP A 822 -2.00 -28.93 -23.08
CA TRP A 822 -1.95 -29.03 -21.65
C TRP A 822 -0.71 -28.33 -21.13
N TYR A 823 -0.87 -27.59 -20.06
CA TYR A 823 0.24 -26.96 -19.36
C TYR A 823 0.01 -27.07 -17.87
N VAL A 824 1.01 -27.56 -17.15
CA VAL A 824 1.02 -27.58 -15.69
C VAL A 824 2.37 -27.06 -15.24
N ASN A 825 2.36 -26.14 -14.31
CA ASN A 825 3.56 -25.52 -13.78
C ASN A 825 3.48 -25.42 -12.26
N PHE A 826 4.45 -26.01 -11.58
CA PHE A 826 4.69 -25.81 -10.16
C PHE A 826 5.81 -24.80 -9.97
N GLN A 827 5.60 -23.83 -9.08
CA GLN A 827 6.57 -22.79 -8.74
C GLN A 827 6.77 -22.70 -7.23
N ASN A 828 8.00 -22.52 -6.83
CA ASN A 828 8.40 -22.19 -5.46
C ASN A 828 9.07 -20.82 -5.46
N LEU A 829 8.37 -19.82 -4.92
CA LEU A 829 8.76 -18.42 -4.86
C LEU A 829 9.13 -17.97 -3.43
N ARG A 830 9.27 -18.93 -2.51
CA ARG A 830 9.44 -18.69 -1.07
C ARG A 830 10.76 -18.01 -0.70
N ARG A 831 11.74 -18.06 -1.58
CA ARG A 831 13.08 -17.51 -1.34
C ARG A 831 13.47 -16.61 -2.50
N ARG A 832 14.64 -15.97 -2.37
CA ARG A 832 15.19 -15.14 -3.44
C ARG A 832 15.42 -15.90 -4.75
N ILE A 833 15.75 -17.18 -4.67
CA ILE A 833 15.84 -18.06 -5.84
C ILE A 833 14.47 -18.67 -6.07
N ASP A 834 13.87 -18.32 -7.17
CA ASP A 834 12.65 -18.93 -7.66
C ASP A 834 12.99 -20.19 -8.44
N TRP A 835 12.29 -21.27 -8.18
CA TRP A 835 12.45 -22.50 -8.96
C TRP A 835 11.11 -23.15 -9.23
N GLY A 836 11.03 -23.92 -10.30
CA GLY A 836 9.80 -24.58 -10.68
C GLY A 836 10.02 -25.73 -11.64
N ILE A 837 8.95 -26.50 -11.83
CA ILE A 837 8.89 -27.62 -12.80
C ILE A 837 7.65 -27.39 -13.64
N SER A 838 7.81 -27.48 -14.97
CA SER A 838 6.71 -27.36 -15.91
C SER A 838 6.60 -28.57 -16.79
N TYR A 839 5.36 -28.94 -17.08
CA TYR A 839 5.00 -29.92 -18.08
C TYR A 839 4.12 -29.26 -19.13
N TYR A 840 4.47 -29.43 -20.39
CA TYR A 840 3.70 -28.96 -21.52
C TYR A 840 3.48 -30.10 -22.51
N ARG A 841 2.24 -30.25 -22.97
CA ARG A 841 1.85 -31.19 -24.02
C ARG A 841 1.03 -30.45 -25.07
N ASN A 842 1.39 -30.64 -26.33
CA ASN A 842 0.64 -30.18 -27.47
C ASN A 842 0.33 -31.35 -28.41
N VAL A 843 -0.92 -31.47 -28.81
CA VAL A 843 -1.37 -32.46 -29.79
C VAL A 843 -2.03 -31.73 -30.95
N GLN A 844 -1.52 -31.94 -32.16
CA GLN A 844 -2.03 -31.30 -33.37
C GLN A 844 -2.24 -32.33 -34.45
N GLY A 845 -3.34 -32.19 -35.20
CA GLY A 845 -3.56 -32.93 -36.44
C GLY A 845 -2.69 -32.34 -37.55
N LEU A 846 -2.02 -33.17 -38.31
CA LEU A 846 -1.33 -32.78 -39.54
C LEU A 846 -1.62 -33.78 -40.67
N SER A 847 -1.29 -33.33 -41.88
CA SER A 847 -1.31 -34.20 -43.06
C SER A 847 0.13 -34.36 -43.55
N LEU A 848 0.57 -35.59 -43.68
CA LEU A 848 1.83 -35.94 -44.31
C LEU A 848 1.60 -36.27 -45.78
N THR A 849 2.51 -35.87 -46.64
CA THR A 849 2.47 -36.21 -48.06
C THR A 849 3.49 -37.33 -48.35
N ASP A 850 3.16 -38.18 -49.29
CA ASP A 850 4.15 -39.17 -49.79
C ASP A 850 5.28 -38.46 -50.59
N GLN A 851 6.33 -39.17 -50.91
CA GLN A 851 7.49 -38.62 -51.62
C GLN A 851 7.13 -38.00 -52.97
N PHE A 852 6.02 -38.40 -53.56
CA PHE A 852 5.53 -37.92 -54.87
C PHE A 852 4.44 -36.85 -54.76
N GLN A 853 4.10 -36.40 -53.52
CA GLN A 853 3.04 -35.43 -53.22
C GLN A 853 1.63 -35.82 -53.74
N SER A 854 1.41 -37.10 -53.98
CA SER A 854 0.19 -37.62 -54.58
C SER A 854 -0.86 -38.05 -53.56
N VAL A 855 -0.46 -38.44 -52.37
CA VAL A 855 -1.35 -38.92 -51.30
C VAL A 855 -1.13 -38.16 -50.02
N PHE A 856 -2.22 -37.72 -49.35
CA PHE A 856 -2.21 -37.07 -48.07
C PHE A 856 -2.60 -38.06 -46.98
N TYR A 857 -1.68 -38.35 -46.08
CA TYR A 857 -1.90 -39.21 -44.91
C TYR A 857 -2.21 -38.38 -43.69
N PRO A 858 -3.38 -38.56 -43.06
CA PRO A 858 -3.64 -37.88 -41.79
C PRO A 858 -2.71 -38.40 -40.67
N ALA A 859 -2.10 -37.50 -39.95
CA ALA A 859 -1.19 -37.82 -38.87
C ALA A 859 -1.50 -37.00 -37.63
N LYS A 860 -0.90 -37.37 -36.52
CA LYS A 860 -0.90 -36.55 -35.27
C LYS A 860 0.52 -36.27 -34.83
N SER A 861 0.79 -35.03 -34.48
CA SER A 861 1.99 -34.62 -33.83
C SER A 861 1.76 -34.46 -32.32
N PHE A 862 2.63 -35.04 -31.53
CA PHE A 862 2.65 -34.91 -30.08
C PHE A 862 3.95 -34.26 -29.69
N THR A 863 3.89 -33.13 -28.96
CA THR A 863 5.04 -32.52 -28.33
C THR A 863 4.86 -32.58 -26.81
N ASN A 864 5.78 -33.21 -26.11
CA ASN A 864 5.82 -33.23 -24.66
C ASN A 864 7.12 -32.56 -24.19
N LEU A 865 7.03 -31.59 -23.30
CA LEU A 865 8.18 -30.91 -22.71
C LEU A 865 8.12 -31.00 -21.19
N TYR A 866 9.16 -31.58 -20.61
CA TYR A 866 9.39 -31.61 -19.17
C TYR A 866 10.56 -30.68 -18.88
N GLN A 867 10.34 -29.65 -18.08
CA GLN A 867 11.32 -28.58 -17.88
C GLN A 867 11.44 -28.20 -16.42
N ALA A 868 12.66 -28.05 -15.94
CA ALA A 868 12.98 -27.43 -14.68
C ALA A 868 13.46 -25.99 -14.92
N ASN A 869 13.00 -25.06 -14.08
CA ASN A 869 13.25 -23.63 -14.22
C ASN A 869 13.84 -23.09 -12.93
N ILE A 870 14.86 -22.23 -13.03
CA ILE A 870 15.46 -21.51 -11.93
C ILE A 870 15.60 -20.05 -12.33
N ALA A 871 15.20 -19.11 -11.45
CA ALA A 871 15.37 -17.70 -11.67
C ALA A 871 16.02 -17.03 -10.45
N TYR A 872 16.98 -16.16 -10.71
CA TYR A 872 17.63 -15.35 -9.69
C TYR A 872 17.40 -13.86 -10.00
N PRO A 873 16.57 -13.16 -9.21
CA PRO A 873 16.39 -11.73 -9.34
C PRO A 873 17.55 -10.99 -8.66
N PHE A 874 18.26 -10.14 -9.39
CA PHE A 874 19.24 -9.22 -8.82
C PHE A 874 18.56 -8.06 -8.10
N ASP A 875 17.52 -7.54 -8.72
CA ASP A 875 16.64 -6.49 -8.22
C ASP A 875 15.27 -6.60 -8.92
N ASN A 876 14.39 -5.65 -8.67
CA ASN A 876 13.05 -5.65 -9.26
C ASN A 876 13.03 -5.60 -10.79
N ASN A 877 14.12 -5.13 -11.42
CA ASN A 877 14.19 -4.94 -12.88
C ASN A 877 15.04 -5.99 -13.60
N ARG A 878 15.96 -6.67 -12.89
CA ARG A 878 16.96 -7.55 -13.49
C ARG A 878 16.88 -8.95 -12.91
N SER A 879 16.91 -9.94 -13.80
CA SER A 879 17.00 -11.36 -13.41
C SER A 879 17.79 -12.19 -14.42
N VAL A 880 18.39 -13.24 -13.93
CA VAL A 880 18.91 -14.34 -14.75
C VAL A 880 18.02 -15.54 -14.54
N ARG A 881 17.62 -16.16 -15.64
CA ARG A 881 16.75 -17.33 -15.66
C ARG A 881 17.45 -18.47 -16.40
N PHE A 882 17.38 -19.64 -15.84
CA PHE A 882 17.89 -20.86 -16.45
C PHE A 882 16.78 -21.89 -16.48
N SER A 883 16.60 -22.51 -17.64
CA SER A 883 15.67 -23.62 -17.79
C SER A 883 16.36 -24.77 -18.51
N THR A 884 16.07 -25.99 -18.09
CA THR A 884 16.58 -27.20 -18.71
C THR A 884 15.52 -28.28 -18.70
N GLY A 885 15.51 -29.14 -19.72
CA GLY A 885 14.51 -30.17 -19.80
C GLY A 885 14.70 -31.16 -20.97
N ILE A 886 13.71 -32.02 -21.08
CA ILE A 886 13.61 -33.01 -22.16
C ILE A 886 12.35 -32.71 -22.95
N ARG A 887 12.48 -32.58 -24.26
CA ARG A 887 11.38 -32.45 -25.22
C ARG A 887 11.31 -33.73 -26.06
N ALA A 888 10.09 -34.29 -26.11
CA ALA A 888 9.77 -35.43 -26.95
C ALA A 888 8.78 -35.00 -28.07
N ASP A 889 9.22 -35.01 -29.30
CA ASP A 889 8.38 -34.81 -30.48
C ASP A 889 8.10 -36.15 -31.12
N LYS A 890 6.84 -36.53 -31.18
CA LYS A 890 6.36 -37.78 -31.77
C LYS A 890 5.35 -37.52 -32.89
N ILE A 891 5.59 -38.09 -34.06
CA ILE A 891 4.65 -38.05 -35.16
C ILE A 891 4.11 -39.46 -35.38
N VAL A 892 2.80 -39.58 -35.36
CA VAL A 892 2.08 -40.84 -35.55
C VAL A 892 1.17 -40.69 -36.78
N MET A 893 1.38 -41.54 -37.80
CA MET A 893 0.49 -41.62 -38.94
C MET A 893 -0.77 -42.39 -38.57
N LYS A 894 -1.92 -41.92 -38.98
CA LYS A 894 -3.17 -42.64 -38.71
C LYS A 894 -3.33 -43.78 -39.71
N ALA A 895 -3.75 -44.95 -39.21
CA ALA A 895 -4.03 -46.12 -40.01
C ALA A 895 -5.22 -45.85 -40.95
N VAL A 896 -4.92 -45.74 -42.26
CA VAL A 896 -5.89 -45.55 -43.34
C VAL A 896 -5.78 -46.68 -44.36
N ASP A 897 -4.58 -47.21 -44.57
CA ASP A 897 -4.24 -48.30 -45.46
C ASP A 897 -3.09 -49.13 -44.95
N GLY A 898 -2.67 -50.18 -45.68
CA GLY A 898 -1.57 -51.06 -45.27
C GLY A 898 -0.24 -50.35 -45.08
N PHE A 899 0.07 -49.32 -45.88
CA PHE A 899 1.27 -48.51 -45.73
C PHE A 899 1.28 -47.70 -44.44
N SER A 900 0.18 -47.05 -44.11
CA SER A 900 0.05 -46.23 -42.95
C SER A 900 0.01 -47.00 -41.61
N ILE A 901 -0.37 -48.30 -41.66
CA ILE A 901 -0.35 -49.21 -40.49
C ILE A 901 1.10 -49.60 -40.17
N ASP A 902 1.91 -49.88 -41.18
CA ASP A 902 3.28 -50.32 -41.02
C ASP A 902 4.29 -49.17 -40.87
N TYR A 903 3.83 -47.92 -41.04
CA TYR A 903 4.72 -46.75 -40.91
C TYR A 903 5.14 -46.51 -39.45
N PRO A 904 6.47 -46.56 -39.18
CA PRO A 904 6.93 -46.43 -37.82
C PRO A 904 6.71 -45.04 -37.25
N ASP A 905 6.42 -44.98 -35.94
CA ASP A 905 6.32 -43.72 -35.26
C ASP A 905 7.70 -42.97 -35.29
N ASP A 906 7.65 -41.69 -35.73
CA ASP A 906 8.88 -40.84 -35.65
C ASP A 906 8.97 -40.19 -34.31
N LEU A 907 9.87 -40.65 -33.43
CA LEU A 907 10.14 -40.13 -32.12
C LEU A 907 11.51 -39.45 -32.06
N LYS A 908 11.51 -38.14 -31.78
CA LYS A 908 12.71 -37.35 -31.59
C LYS A 908 12.77 -36.83 -30.14
N LEU A 909 13.81 -37.17 -29.41
CA LEU A 909 14.07 -36.70 -28.07
C LEU A 909 15.14 -35.63 -28.10
N TYR A 910 14.88 -34.48 -27.49
CA TYR A 910 15.81 -33.36 -27.40
C TYR A 910 16.09 -33.02 -25.94
N SER A 911 17.35 -32.79 -25.60
CA SER A 911 17.75 -32.05 -24.41
C SER A 911 17.66 -30.55 -24.76
N VAL A 912 16.89 -29.80 -24.02
CA VAL A 912 16.68 -28.38 -24.22
C VAL A 912 17.24 -27.65 -23.02
N SER A 913 18.14 -26.69 -23.23
CA SER A 913 18.67 -25.84 -22.14
C SER A 913 18.69 -24.39 -22.62
N LYS A 914 18.26 -23.48 -21.75
CA LYS A 914 18.15 -22.06 -22.06
C LYS A 914 18.61 -21.20 -20.89
N LEU A 915 19.47 -20.25 -21.19
CA LEU A 915 19.92 -19.22 -20.26
C LEU A 915 19.42 -17.87 -20.74
N GLU A 916 18.80 -17.09 -19.87
CA GLU A 916 18.23 -15.79 -20.19
C GLU A 916 18.68 -14.74 -19.18
N TYR A 917 19.04 -13.57 -19.67
CA TYR A 917 19.10 -12.33 -18.89
C TYR A 917 17.94 -11.44 -19.26
N VAL A 918 17.14 -11.05 -18.26
CA VAL A 918 15.93 -10.22 -18.46
C VAL A 918 16.09 -8.90 -17.75
N TYR A 919 15.85 -7.84 -18.47
CA TYR A 919 15.76 -6.47 -17.94
C TYR A 919 14.39 -5.87 -18.27
N ASP A 920 13.68 -5.39 -17.26
CA ASP A 920 12.39 -4.73 -17.44
C ASP A 920 12.22 -3.58 -16.45
N ASN A 921 12.37 -2.34 -16.92
CA ASN A 921 12.08 -1.14 -16.15
C ASN A 921 10.84 -0.41 -16.67
N SER A 922 10.01 -1.08 -17.46
CA SER A 922 8.81 -0.47 -18.03
C SER A 922 7.78 -0.14 -16.95
N LEU A 923 7.08 0.96 -17.15
CA LEU A 923 5.93 1.40 -16.39
C LEU A 923 4.70 1.40 -17.29
N ASN A 924 3.57 0.97 -16.75
CA ASN A 924 2.27 1.08 -17.40
C ASN A 924 1.41 2.10 -16.62
N PRO A 925 1.57 3.42 -16.89
CA PRO A 925 0.83 4.46 -16.18
C PRO A 925 -0.66 4.48 -16.53
N ALA A 926 -1.05 3.89 -17.65
CA ALA A 926 -2.43 3.74 -18.08
C ALA A 926 -2.53 2.52 -19.00
N MET A 927 -3.73 1.99 -19.15
CA MET A 927 -4.00 0.84 -20.00
C MET A 927 -3.39 1.03 -21.40
N ASN A 928 -2.58 0.08 -21.85
CA ASN A 928 -1.86 0.09 -23.14
C ASN A 928 -0.80 1.20 -23.32
N ILE A 929 -0.50 2.00 -22.30
CA ILE A 929 0.56 3.01 -22.36
C ILE A 929 1.78 2.51 -21.60
N TRP A 930 2.83 2.18 -22.32
CA TRP A 930 4.09 1.72 -21.76
C TRP A 930 5.19 2.77 -21.88
N ASN A 931 5.94 2.97 -20.82
CA ASN A 931 7.07 3.87 -20.77
C ASN A 931 8.25 3.19 -20.08
N GLY A 932 9.34 3.02 -20.77
CA GLY A 932 10.53 2.37 -20.24
C GLY A 932 11.24 1.55 -21.29
N LEU A 933 12.17 0.73 -20.82
CA LEU A 933 12.97 -0.18 -21.60
C LEU A 933 12.81 -1.59 -21.05
N ARG A 934 12.57 -2.54 -21.96
CA ARG A 934 12.63 -3.95 -21.65
C ARG A 934 13.38 -4.67 -22.74
N TYR A 935 14.24 -5.56 -22.35
CA TYR A 935 14.97 -6.42 -23.26
C TYR A 935 15.33 -7.74 -22.60
N LYS A 936 15.57 -8.71 -23.44
CA LYS A 936 16.02 -10.03 -23.04
C LYS A 936 17.13 -10.47 -23.95
N ALA A 937 18.21 -10.96 -23.37
CA ALA A 937 19.25 -11.69 -24.07
C ALA A 937 19.17 -13.16 -23.67
N PHE A 938 19.21 -14.07 -24.61
CA PHE A 938 19.16 -15.50 -24.32
C PHE A 938 20.06 -16.31 -25.21
N ALA A 939 20.46 -17.47 -24.68
CA ALA A 939 21.11 -18.54 -25.45
C ALA A 939 20.36 -19.85 -25.17
N GLU A 940 19.96 -20.53 -26.22
CA GLU A 940 19.24 -21.80 -26.14
C GLU A 940 19.97 -22.89 -26.94
N ILE A 941 20.13 -24.06 -26.34
CA ILE A 941 20.77 -25.21 -26.93
C ILE A 941 19.76 -26.34 -26.93
N ASN A 942 19.48 -26.86 -28.09
CA ASN A 942 18.66 -28.04 -28.31
C ASN A 942 19.51 -29.14 -28.94
N ARG A 943 19.64 -30.28 -28.28
CA ARG A 943 20.40 -31.41 -28.77
C ARG A 943 19.56 -32.68 -28.82
N GLN A 944 19.48 -33.32 -29.99
CA GLN A 944 18.78 -34.60 -30.11
C GLN A 944 19.58 -35.67 -29.36
N VAL A 945 18.94 -36.47 -28.50
CA VAL A 945 19.62 -37.45 -27.62
C VAL A 945 19.37 -38.91 -28.02
N ASN A 946 18.35 -39.18 -28.81
CA ASN A 946 17.96 -40.55 -29.19
C ASN A 946 18.56 -41.06 -30.52
N LYS A 947 19.55 -40.36 -31.11
CA LYS A 947 20.33 -40.86 -32.25
C LYS A 947 21.57 -41.59 -31.77
N ASN A 948 21.89 -42.74 -32.43
CA ASN A 948 23.01 -43.61 -32.01
C ASN A 948 24.38 -43.03 -32.36
N ASN A 949 24.50 -42.18 -33.39
CA ASN A 949 25.77 -41.61 -33.81
C ASN A 949 25.99 -40.22 -33.26
N PHE A 950 27.09 -39.99 -32.52
CA PHE A 950 27.40 -38.73 -31.90
C PHE A 950 27.63 -37.58 -32.89
N ILE A 951 28.14 -37.90 -34.07
CA ILE A 951 28.49 -36.92 -35.12
C ILE A 951 27.23 -36.39 -35.86
N ASP A 952 26.19 -37.18 -35.98
CA ASP A 952 24.96 -36.85 -36.72
C ASP A 952 23.84 -36.27 -35.86
N LYS A 953 24.08 -35.98 -34.58
CA LYS A 953 23.08 -35.42 -33.70
C LYS A 953 22.85 -33.94 -34.03
N PRO A 954 21.70 -33.53 -34.51
CA PRO A 954 21.45 -32.13 -34.77
C PRO A 954 21.52 -31.31 -33.47
N ILE A 955 22.34 -30.27 -33.50
CA ILE A 955 22.45 -29.27 -32.43
C ILE A 955 21.85 -27.99 -32.95
N GLY A 956 20.74 -27.57 -32.38
CA GLY A 956 20.15 -26.26 -32.62
C GLY A 956 20.71 -25.27 -31.62
N PHE A 957 21.26 -24.18 -32.07
CA PHE A 957 21.72 -23.08 -31.24
C PHE A 957 20.97 -21.81 -31.59
N ASN A 958 20.27 -21.24 -30.63
CA ASN A 958 19.52 -19.98 -30.77
C ASN A 958 20.11 -18.92 -29.82
N VAL A 959 20.41 -17.74 -30.39
CA VAL A 959 20.81 -16.56 -29.63
C VAL A 959 19.90 -15.42 -30.03
N GLY A 960 19.31 -14.73 -29.07
CA GLY A 960 18.45 -13.60 -29.35
C GLY A 960 18.38 -12.59 -28.21
#